data_2b88200ecd7b98b0a5ef1ccf8ffe42b7
#
_entry.id   2b88200ecd7b98b0a5ef1ccf8ffe42b7
#
_cell.length_a   1.000
_cell.length_b   1.000
_cell.length_c   1.000
_cell.angle_alpha   90.00
_cell.angle_beta   90.00
_cell.angle_gamma   90.00
#
_symmetry.space_group_name_H-M   'P 1'
#
loop_
_entity.id
_entity.type
_entity.pdbx_description
1 polymer ?
#
loop_
_entity_poly.entity_id
_entity_poly.type
_entity_poly.pdbx_seq_one_letter_code
_entity_poly.pdbx_strand_id
1 'polypeptide(L)'
;MKRILIGLMVAAVLGASGWFGFNLYVQHRATSEVEAAFEQIRSGGGKASHGKITFELATRTLTIEDIAITPAGQPQAQVKIAGIKGTGVRLIDDTSFSADSIEVGGFEVALDQVGAAKLKASYKIPQLTLRDYAGPIRGSNPPKDGSLIDIYRYVLEQYSSITASSVTAPTLTMTFDASGSAAGSGEITYSGLAVQNLKRGKTEAMKADRAVFTIDVPQPGKKDKLTGDLSSIIINDFDATAVAAALDPQKAGDDSYHRIYRQISAGRYALKSTQGLRMEIDGISFEDIAVQPSKFRPAEIVALVPTDRSVVATAAQSREMMEKLAGFYEGLRIGRIEIGTTSMGLPQGTARIKAVRYTDGEFALEGVDTPSPQGQFKMERFALKSFSAANLMRWAAGLSKHGQPPSPDQMLGLFRVLEGAEIKGVVAPHNNARQPITVDTISMNWGQLVGSIPSRASLVVKMVTPTDPANPALQPLIVAGVDKLAIDLDLGAAWTESSGAFVLAPATLDLGNLARAQLSVALAKVPRDLFATTDPSEVMDQLAQVETGAIELSLRDRGVVDLVVAQFARMQNVSRDAARSAIVAMIRAQGEKIAASNLDAKVAVDALAGFVGASGQTLSIRLTPLGKLPVLQLVDVLDHEPIIALAQFRIEASTGL
;
A
#
# COMPACT_ATOMS: atom_id res chain seq x y z
N MET A 1 -4.36 6.55 -17.47
CA MET A 1 -4.39 7.67 -18.41
C MET A 1 -3.00 8.11 -18.90
N LYS A 2 -1.98 8.36 -18.03
CA LYS A 2 -0.61 8.75 -18.47
C LYS A 2 0.04 7.79 -19.49
N ARG A 3 -0.20 6.47 -19.38
CA ARG A 3 0.40 5.44 -20.27
C ARG A 3 -0.18 5.44 -21.69
N ILE A 4 -1.46 5.76 -21.83
CA ILE A 4 -2.14 5.85 -23.15
C ILE A 4 -1.58 7.04 -23.96
N LEU A 5 -1.17 8.09 -23.28
CA LEU A 5 -0.71 9.34 -23.89
C LEU A 5 0.66 9.18 -24.57
N ILE A 6 1.60 8.50 -23.92
CA ILE A 6 2.92 8.22 -24.50
C ILE A 6 2.77 7.23 -25.66
N GLY A 7 1.93 6.21 -25.51
CA GLY A 7 1.62 5.26 -26.57
C GLY A 7 0.98 5.92 -27.80
N LEU A 8 0.05 6.87 -27.59
CA LEU A 8 -0.60 7.60 -28.69
C LEU A 8 0.32 8.64 -29.36
N MET A 9 1.21 9.29 -28.59
CA MET A 9 2.23 10.17 -29.20
C MET A 9 3.14 9.38 -30.14
N VAL A 10 3.56 8.21 -29.70
CA VAL A 10 4.41 7.30 -30.50
C VAL A 10 3.63 6.68 -31.65
N ALA A 11 2.37 6.25 -31.45
CA ALA A 11 1.52 5.76 -32.55
C ALA A 11 1.24 6.83 -33.60
N ALA A 12 1.13 8.07 -33.16
CA ALA A 12 0.96 9.21 -34.03
C ALA A 12 2.17 9.44 -34.92
N VAL A 13 3.37 9.39 -34.33
CA VAL A 13 4.65 9.47 -35.04
C VAL A 13 4.82 8.29 -35.97
N LEU A 14 4.42 7.09 -35.50
CA LEU A 14 4.56 5.86 -36.28
C LEU A 14 3.52 5.71 -37.37
N GLY A 15 2.29 6.15 -37.15
CA GLY A 15 1.27 6.25 -38.20
C GLY A 15 1.72 7.16 -39.32
N ALA A 16 2.39 8.27 -38.97
CA ALA A 16 2.94 9.21 -39.94
C ALA A 16 4.20 8.68 -40.63
N SER A 17 5.14 8.08 -39.90
CA SER A 17 6.44 7.66 -40.43
C SER A 17 6.47 6.22 -40.98
N GLY A 18 5.74 5.28 -40.38
CA GLY A 18 5.64 3.91 -40.87
C GLY A 18 4.78 3.72 -42.11
N TRP A 19 4.04 4.74 -42.52
CA TRP A 19 3.19 4.71 -43.71
C TRP A 19 3.84 5.27 -44.96
N PHE A 20 4.98 5.97 -44.84
CA PHE A 20 5.65 6.60 -45.94
C PHE A 20 6.84 5.76 -46.42
N GLY A 21 6.54 4.77 -47.22
CA GLY A 21 7.55 3.98 -47.92
C GLY A 21 8.26 4.75 -49.00
N PHE A 22 9.57 4.75 -48.96
CA PHE A 22 10.44 5.50 -49.88
C PHE A 22 11.29 4.61 -50.77
N ASN A 23 11.16 4.79 -52.05
CA ASN A 23 12.16 4.35 -53.02
C ASN A 23 12.89 5.60 -53.58
N LEU A 24 14.15 5.77 -53.17
CA LEU A 24 14.97 6.97 -53.38
C LEU A 24 15.41 7.22 -54.83
N TYR A 25 14.92 6.45 -55.78
CA TYR A 25 15.57 6.49 -57.10
C TYR A 25 15.05 7.53 -58.09
N VAL A 26 13.87 8.13 -57.90
CA VAL A 26 13.40 9.24 -58.81
C VAL A 26 12.20 9.92 -58.17
N GLN A 27 12.07 11.23 -58.38
CA GLN A 27 10.93 12.05 -57.95
C GLN A 27 9.55 11.43 -58.27
N HIS A 28 9.47 10.66 -59.35
CA HIS A 28 8.29 9.93 -59.79
C HIS A 28 7.99 8.69 -58.94
N ARG A 29 9.01 8.01 -58.43
CA ARG A 29 8.85 6.82 -57.56
C ARG A 29 8.50 7.19 -56.12
N ALA A 30 9.05 8.27 -55.60
CA ALA A 30 8.70 8.76 -54.27
C ALA A 30 7.20 9.09 -54.16
N THR A 31 6.65 9.78 -55.14
CA THR A 31 5.21 10.07 -55.23
C THR A 31 4.37 8.78 -55.34
N SER A 32 4.84 7.81 -56.16
CA SER A 32 4.15 6.54 -56.38
C SER A 32 4.10 5.65 -55.11
N GLU A 33 5.17 5.59 -54.33
CA GLU A 33 5.21 4.78 -53.08
C GLU A 33 4.35 5.41 -51.98
N VAL A 34 4.34 6.74 -51.86
CA VAL A 34 3.42 7.44 -50.95
C VAL A 34 1.96 7.16 -51.34
N GLU A 35 1.62 7.31 -52.63
CA GLU A 35 0.26 7.04 -53.12
C GLU A 35 -0.15 5.58 -52.90
N ALA A 36 0.78 4.63 -53.08
CA ALA A 36 0.53 3.22 -52.80
C ALA A 36 0.21 2.96 -51.30
N ALA A 37 0.86 3.69 -50.39
CA ALA A 37 0.55 3.62 -48.96
C ALA A 37 -0.86 4.15 -48.63
N PHE A 38 -1.25 5.27 -49.26
CA PHE A 38 -2.61 5.81 -49.13
C PHE A 38 -3.65 4.87 -49.72
N GLU A 39 -3.36 4.25 -50.87
CA GLU A 39 -4.25 3.29 -51.52
C GLU A 39 -4.43 2.01 -50.68
N GLN A 40 -3.41 1.58 -49.97
CA GLN A 40 -3.53 0.44 -49.02
C GLN A 40 -4.56 0.75 -47.92
N ILE A 41 -4.64 2.00 -47.42
CA ILE A 41 -5.66 2.38 -46.45
C ILE A 41 -7.04 2.38 -47.08
N ARG A 42 -7.17 2.93 -48.27
CA ARG A 42 -8.44 3.00 -49.02
C ARG A 42 -8.97 1.59 -49.34
N SER A 43 -8.09 0.71 -49.81
CA SER A 43 -8.42 -0.70 -50.10
C SER A 43 -8.79 -1.49 -48.87
N GLY A 44 -8.24 -1.11 -47.70
CA GLY A 44 -8.61 -1.65 -46.39
C GLY A 44 -9.96 -1.14 -45.84
N GLY A 45 -10.69 -0.30 -46.62
CA GLY A 45 -11.99 0.27 -46.21
C GLY A 45 -11.90 1.60 -45.45
N GLY A 46 -10.69 2.15 -45.26
CA GLY A 46 -10.47 3.47 -44.67
C GLY A 46 -10.58 4.59 -45.71
N LYS A 47 -10.47 5.84 -45.22
CA LYS A 47 -10.33 7.04 -46.08
C LYS A 47 -8.96 7.63 -45.84
N ALA A 48 -8.25 7.98 -46.92
CA ALA A 48 -6.95 8.63 -46.84
C ALA A 48 -6.77 9.60 -48.00
N SER A 49 -6.28 10.81 -47.70
CA SER A 49 -5.97 11.86 -48.66
C SER A 49 -4.72 12.62 -48.23
N HIS A 50 -4.03 13.23 -49.19
CA HIS A 50 -2.92 14.14 -48.98
C HIS A 50 -2.96 15.29 -49.99
N GLY A 51 -2.25 16.36 -49.66
CA GLY A 51 -2.00 17.47 -50.56
C GLY A 51 -0.76 17.25 -51.44
N LYS A 52 0.08 18.25 -51.54
CA LYS A 52 1.27 18.23 -52.37
C LYS A 52 2.38 17.35 -51.79
N ILE A 53 3.01 16.52 -52.64
CA ILE A 53 4.22 15.77 -52.32
C ILE A 53 5.39 16.38 -53.11
N THR A 54 6.50 16.70 -52.44
CA THR A 54 7.72 17.21 -53.09
C THR A 54 8.94 16.46 -52.55
N PHE A 55 9.88 16.19 -53.42
CA PHE A 55 11.16 15.60 -53.07
C PHE A 55 12.32 16.38 -53.66
N GLU A 56 13.23 16.89 -52.85
CA GLU A 56 14.43 17.59 -53.22
C GLU A 56 15.64 16.66 -53.17
N LEU A 57 16.23 16.38 -54.32
CA LEU A 57 17.35 15.42 -54.49
C LEU A 57 18.64 15.87 -53.79
N ALA A 58 18.95 17.17 -53.79
CA ALA A 58 20.20 17.69 -53.25
C ALA A 58 20.30 17.48 -51.73
N THR A 59 19.23 17.75 -50.99
CA THR A 59 19.12 17.64 -49.55
C THR A 59 18.48 16.32 -49.10
N ARG A 60 17.99 15.52 -50.07
CA ARG A 60 17.16 14.33 -49.81
C ARG A 60 15.98 14.66 -48.90
N THR A 61 15.32 15.79 -49.16
CA THR A 61 14.21 16.28 -48.37
C THR A 61 12.89 15.92 -49.02
N LEU A 62 12.06 15.18 -48.26
CA LEU A 62 10.68 14.91 -48.61
C LEU A 62 9.76 15.82 -47.82
N THR A 63 8.75 16.39 -48.51
CA THR A 63 7.66 17.12 -47.86
C THR A 63 6.32 16.60 -48.35
N ILE A 64 5.38 16.38 -47.45
CA ILE A 64 4.00 15.97 -47.72
C ILE A 64 3.10 16.90 -46.92
N GLU A 65 2.11 17.47 -47.56
CA GLU A 65 1.20 18.46 -46.99
C GLU A 65 -0.22 17.88 -46.86
N ASP A 66 -1.02 18.43 -45.94
CA ASP A 66 -2.47 18.23 -45.81
C ASP A 66 -2.92 16.74 -45.75
N ILE A 67 -2.35 16.00 -44.83
CA ILE A 67 -2.65 14.58 -44.67
C ILE A 67 -3.92 14.43 -43.81
N ALA A 68 -4.87 13.64 -44.30
CA ALA A 68 -6.06 13.25 -43.57
C ALA A 68 -6.35 11.75 -43.72
N ILE A 69 -6.51 11.07 -42.61
CA ILE A 69 -6.68 9.62 -42.54
C ILE A 69 -7.83 9.27 -41.59
N THR A 70 -8.70 8.38 -42.04
CA THR A 70 -9.74 7.76 -41.23
C THR A 70 -9.64 6.25 -41.43
N PRO A 71 -8.98 5.53 -40.52
CA PRO A 71 -8.89 4.07 -40.58
C PRO A 71 -10.28 3.42 -40.60
N ALA A 72 -10.38 2.23 -41.21
CA ALA A 72 -11.58 1.41 -41.04
C ALA A 72 -11.58 0.77 -39.66
N GLY A 73 -12.75 0.62 -39.02
CA GLY A 73 -12.92 -0.08 -37.75
C GLY A 73 -13.46 0.78 -36.62
N GLN A 74 -13.54 0.19 -35.44
CA GLN A 74 -13.96 0.83 -34.18
C GLN A 74 -12.79 0.83 -33.19
N PRO A 75 -12.54 1.90 -32.40
CA PRO A 75 -13.25 3.20 -32.40
C PRO A 75 -12.99 4.04 -33.65
N GLN A 76 -13.94 4.89 -34.01
CA GLN A 76 -13.73 5.81 -35.14
C GLN A 76 -12.58 6.77 -34.80
N ALA A 77 -11.49 6.66 -35.54
CA ALA A 77 -10.33 7.54 -35.42
C ALA A 77 -10.21 8.46 -36.64
N GLN A 78 -9.87 9.71 -36.42
CA GLN A 78 -9.52 10.66 -37.48
C GLN A 78 -8.16 11.24 -37.18
N VAL A 79 -7.23 11.11 -38.11
CA VAL A 79 -5.87 11.67 -38.04
C VAL A 79 -5.74 12.78 -39.05
N LYS A 80 -5.24 13.94 -38.62
CA LYS A 80 -4.88 15.08 -39.50
C LYS A 80 -3.45 15.49 -39.21
N ILE A 81 -2.70 15.80 -40.27
CA ILE A 81 -1.33 16.31 -40.19
C ILE A 81 -1.18 17.42 -41.22
N ALA A 82 -0.83 18.62 -40.76
CA ALA A 82 -0.67 19.75 -41.68
C ALA A 82 0.52 19.54 -42.62
N GLY A 83 1.60 18.94 -42.16
CA GLY A 83 2.73 18.60 -43.01
C GLY A 83 3.76 17.71 -42.32
N ILE A 84 4.46 16.94 -43.14
CA ILE A 84 5.63 16.14 -42.74
C ILE A 84 6.80 16.55 -43.61
N LYS A 85 7.97 16.83 -43.00
CA LYS A 85 9.23 17.10 -43.67
C LYS A 85 10.30 16.16 -43.16
N GLY A 86 10.77 15.26 -44.01
CA GLY A 86 11.92 14.38 -43.74
C GLY A 86 13.16 14.86 -44.44
N THR A 87 14.27 15.06 -43.74
CA THR A 87 15.56 15.51 -44.27
C THR A 87 16.58 14.39 -44.17
N GLY A 88 17.47 14.26 -45.19
CA GLY A 88 18.49 13.22 -45.23
C GLY A 88 17.93 11.80 -45.38
N VAL A 89 16.77 11.66 -46.01
CA VAL A 89 16.06 10.39 -46.16
C VAL A 89 16.86 9.38 -46.98
N ARG A 90 17.01 8.15 -46.50
CA ARG A 90 17.77 7.07 -47.16
C ARG A 90 17.07 5.72 -46.91
N LEU A 91 17.05 4.86 -47.92
CA LEU A 91 16.70 3.47 -47.73
C LEU A 91 17.83 2.75 -46.99
N ILE A 92 17.50 1.94 -45.99
CA ILE A 92 18.41 1.00 -45.35
C ILE A 92 18.34 -0.35 -46.11
N ASP A 93 17.13 -0.79 -46.38
CA ASP A 93 16.79 -1.98 -47.17
C ASP A 93 15.38 -1.81 -47.80
N ASP A 94 14.83 -2.89 -48.40
CA ASP A 94 13.51 -2.87 -49.03
C ASP A 94 12.34 -2.69 -48.07
N THR A 95 12.60 -2.79 -46.76
CA THR A 95 11.58 -2.77 -45.68
C THR A 95 11.74 -1.61 -44.72
N SER A 96 12.89 -0.92 -44.74
CA SER A 96 13.23 0.09 -43.74
C SER A 96 13.95 1.31 -44.33
N PHE A 97 13.76 2.47 -43.71
CA PHE A 97 14.41 3.73 -44.11
C PHE A 97 14.97 4.45 -42.86
N SER A 98 15.89 5.41 -43.14
CA SER A 98 16.39 6.36 -42.14
C SER A 98 16.21 7.79 -42.62
N ALA A 99 16.19 8.72 -41.66
CA ALA A 99 16.19 10.16 -41.92
C ALA A 99 17.02 10.84 -40.81
N ASP A 100 17.79 11.87 -41.22
CA ASP A 100 18.56 12.67 -40.26
C ASP A 100 17.62 13.47 -39.35
N SER A 101 16.50 13.95 -39.91
CA SER A 101 15.42 14.61 -39.15
C SER A 101 14.06 14.36 -39.81
N ILE A 102 13.03 14.18 -39.00
CA ILE A 102 11.62 14.21 -39.42
C ILE A 102 10.90 15.27 -38.59
N GLU A 103 10.31 16.25 -39.25
CA GLU A 103 9.47 17.29 -38.64
C GLU A 103 8.02 17.05 -39.04
N VAL A 104 7.12 17.02 -38.05
CA VAL A 104 5.68 16.86 -38.23
C VAL A 104 4.98 18.08 -37.66
N GLY A 105 4.24 18.78 -38.49
CA GLY A 105 3.47 19.96 -38.10
C GLY A 105 1.98 19.69 -38.05
N GLY A 106 1.31 20.27 -37.05
CA GLY A 106 -0.16 20.26 -36.95
C GLY A 106 -0.75 18.85 -36.84
N PHE A 107 -0.14 17.99 -36.02
CA PHE A 107 -0.64 16.65 -35.81
C PHE A 107 -1.86 16.67 -34.88
N GLU A 108 -2.98 16.12 -35.35
CA GLU A 108 -4.23 15.96 -34.56
C GLU A 108 -4.79 14.56 -34.74
N VAL A 109 -5.23 13.95 -33.62
CA VAL A 109 -6.00 12.69 -33.59
C VAL A 109 -7.29 12.92 -32.83
N ALA A 110 -8.40 12.62 -33.45
CA ALA A 110 -9.70 12.57 -32.79
C ALA A 110 -10.20 11.11 -32.73
N LEU A 111 -10.63 10.70 -31.55
CA LEU A 111 -11.20 9.39 -31.28
C LEU A 111 -12.64 9.57 -30.81
N ASP A 112 -13.59 8.84 -31.40
CA ASP A 112 -14.98 8.86 -31.01
C ASP A 112 -15.43 7.48 -30.57
N GLN A 113 -16.27 7.41 -29.53
CA GLN A 113 -16.86 6.19 -28.99
C GLN A 113 -15.84 5.15 -28.51
N VAL A 114 -14.81 5.58 -27.79
CA VAL A 114 -13.80 4.68 -27.22
C VAL A 114 -14.36 3.93 -26.01
N GLY A 115 -14.46 2.61 -26.12
CA GLY A 115 -14.89 1.71 -25.06
C GLY A 115 -16.38 1.80 -24.71
N ALA A 116 -16.79 1.09 -23.67
CA ALA A 116 -18.18 1.05 -23.21
C ALA A 116 -18.73 2.42 -22.75
N ALA A 117 -17.85 3.34 -22.33
CA ALA A 117 -18.21 4.67 -21.85
C ALA A 117 -18.45 5.69 -22.99
N LYS A 118 -18.31 5.28 -24.28
CA LYS A 118 -18.42 6.16 -25.45
C LYS A 118 -17.61 7.45 -25.31
N LEU A 119 -16.39 7.33 -24.79
CA LEU A 119 -15.48 8.44 -24.56
C LEU A 119 -15.07 9.07 -25.89
N LYS A 120 -15.14 10.40 -25.98
CA LYS A 120 -14.50 11.17 -27.04
C LYS A 120 -13.16 11.68 -26.53
N ALA A 121 -12.11 11.58 -27.33
CA ALA A 121 -10.80 12.11 -26.99
C ALA A 121 -10.16 12.76 -28.20
N SER A 122 -9.42 13.84 -27.99
CA SER A 122 -8.57 14.41 -29.02
C SER A 122 -7.17 14.70 -28.51
N TYR A 123 -6.21 14.59 -29.40
CA TYR A 123 -4.79 14.83 -29.15
C TYR A 123 -4.28 15.81 -30.19
N LYS A 124 -3.55 16.84 -29.74
CA LYS A 124 -2.98 17.87 -30.60
C LYS A 124 -1.52 18.06 -30.26
N ILE A 125 -0.66 17.94 -31.28
CA ILE A 125 0.78 18.22 -31.22
C ILE A 125 1.07 19.21 -32.31
N PRO A 126 1.28 20.51 -32.00
CA PRO A 126 1.55 21.52 -33.00
C PRO A 126 2.83 21.25 -33.81
N GLN A 127 3.85 20.74 -33.12
CA GLN A 127 5.13 20.39 -33.73
C GLN A 127 5.75 19.19 -33.05
N LEU A 128 6.28 18.25 -33.84
CA LEU A 128 7.00 17.07 -33.38
C LEU A 128 8.27 16.95 -34.26
N THR A 129 9.40 16.70 -33.62
CA THR A 129 10.68 16.52 -34.30
C THR A 129 11.34 15.23 -33.85
N LEU A 130 11.74 14.37 -34.79
CA LEU A 130 12.55 13.20 -34.57
C LEU A 130 13.92 13.41 -35.19
N ARG A 131 14.98 12.93 -34.52
CA ARG A 131 16.36 12.96 -35.06
C ARG A 131 16.93 11.55 -35.14
N ASP A 132 17.78 11.35 -36.16
CA ASP A 132 18.44 10.07 -36.44
C ASP A 132 17.43 8.91 -36.46
N TYR A 133 16.34 9.15 -37.19
CA TYR A 133 15.25 8.17 -37.28
C TYR A 133 15.65 6.98 -38.14
N ALA A 134 15.28 5.77 -37.69
CA ALA A 134 15.22 4.60 -38.56
C ALA A 134 14.01 3.74 -38.16
N GLY A 135 13.32 3.22 -39.18
CA GLY A 135 12.11 2.45 -38.95
C GLY A 135 11.57 1.81 -40.24
N PRO A 136 10.46 1.08 -40.13
CA PRO A 136 9.88 0.36 -41.25
C PRO A 136 9.28 1.30 -42.28
N ILE A 137 9.33 0.90 -43.55
CA ILE A 137 8.65 1.55 -44.66
C ILE A 137 7.13 1.39 -44.55
N ARG A 138 6.68 0.26 -44.05
CA ARG A 138 5.26 -0.07 -43.88
C ARG A 138 5.01 -0.50 -42.44
N GLY A 139 4.05 0.11 -41.77
CA GLY A 139 3.56 -0.32 -40.48
C GLY A 139 2.73 -1.61 -40.59
N SER A 140 2.63 -2.36 -39.51
CA SER A 140 1.64 -3.46 -39.41
C SER A 140 0.21 -2.88 -39.37
N ASN A 141 -0.77 -3.67 -39.82
CA ASN A 141 -2.16 -3.24 -39.77
C ASN A 141 -2.68 -3.23 -38.32
N PRO A 142 -3.43 -2.20 -37.92
CA PRO A 142 -4.08 -2.18 -36.61
C PRO A 142 -5.13 -3.32 -36.51
N PRO A 143 -5.39 -3.82 -35.28
CA PRO A 143 -6.44 -4.82 -35.07
C PRO A 143 -7.81 -4.25 -35.47
N LYS A 144 -8.58 -5.00 -36.27
CA LYS A 144 -9.86 -4.51 -36.81
C LYS A 144 -10.96 -4.39 -35.76
N ASP A 145 -10.97 -5.28 -34.76
CA ASP A 145 -11.98 -5.38 -33.71
C ASP A 145 -11.31 -5.62 -32.36
N GLY A 146 -10.22 -4.91 -32.06
CA GLY A 146 -9.42 -5.10 -30.86
C GLY A 146 -9.99 -4.38 -29.62
N SER A 147 -9.78 -5.00 -28.46
CA SER A 147 -9.97 -4.33 -27.18
C SER A 147 -9.01 -3.15 -27.02
N LEU A 148 -9.25 -2.25 -26.03
CA LEU A 148 -8.30 -1.18 -25.70
C LEU A 148 -6.89 -1.72 -25.42
N ILE A 149 -6.78 -2.93 -24.86
CA ILE A 149 -5.50 -3.58 -24.59
C ILE A 149 -4.81 -4.02 -25.89
N ASP A 150 -5.56 -4.54 -26.85
CA ASP A 150 -5.01 -4.95 -28.16
C ASP A 150 -4.51 -3.72 -28.94
N ILE A 151 -5.25 -2.63 -28.91
CA ILE A 151 -4.82 -1.35 -29.51
C ILE A 151 -3.53 -0.85 -28.83
N TYR A 152 -3.49 -0.91 -27.49
CA TYR A 152 -2.30 -0.48 -26.74
C TYR A 152 -1.08 -1.37 -27.03
N ARG A 153 -1.26 -2.70 -27.12
CA ARG A 153 -0.21 -3.64 -27.51
C ARG A 153 0.30 -3.34 -28.92
N TYR A 154 -0.60 -3.14 -29.87
CA TYR A 154 -0.24 -2.73 -31.23
C TYR A 154 0.64 -1.47 -31.24
N VAL A 155 0.27 -0.45 -30.47
CA VAL A 155 1.06 0.78 -30.34
C VAL A 155 2.47 0.51 -29.78
N LEU A 156 2.59 -0.35 -28.78
CA LEU A 156 3.90 -0.73 -28.21
C LEU A 156 4.75 -1.53 -29.21
N GLU A 157 4.14 -2.38 -30.04
CA GLU A 157 4.81 -3.10 -31.11
C GLU A 157 5.34 -2.13 -32.17
N GLN A 158 4.55 -1.14 -32.58
CA GLN A 158 5.00 -0.08 -33.50
C GLN A 158 6.17 0.71 -32.89
N TYR A 159 6.05 1.11 -31.61
CA TYR A 159 7.14 1.77 -30.87
C TYR A 159 8.42 0.95 -30.83
N SER A 160 8.28 -0.36 -30.80
CA SER A 160 9.41 -1.29 -30.79
C SER A 160 10.06 -1.47 -32.17
N SER A 161 9.42 -1.02 -33.23
CA SER A 161 9.93 -1.13 -34.61
C SER A 161 10.85 0.01 -35.04
N ILE A 162 10.95 1.07 -34.22
CA ILE A 162 11.71 2.29 -34.60
C ILE A 162 12.91 2.55 -33.69
N THR A 163 13.81 3.37 -34.20
CA THR A 163 14.90 3.99 -33.48
C THR A 163 14.92 5.50 -33.73
N ALA A 164 15.30 6.27 -32.72
CA ALA A 164 15.55 7.70 -32.83
C ALA A 164 16.50 8.15 -31.71
N SER A 165 17.45 9.02 -31.99
CA SER A 165 18.30 9.59 -30.95
C SER A 165 17.52 10.54 -30.05
N SER A 166 16.57 11.28 -30.63
CA SER A 166 15.64 12.11 -29.85
C SER A 166 14.28 12.27 -30.54
N VAL A 167 13.23 12.40 -29.75
CA VAL A 167 11.89 12.82 -30.17
C VAL A 167 11.47 13.97 -29.27
N THR A 168 11.11 15.12 -29.84
CA THR A 168 10.72 16.30 -29.07
C THR A 168 9.40 16.86 -29.55
N ALA A 169 8.56 17.25 -28.59
CA ALA A 169 7.32 17.97 -28.82
C ALA A 169 7.20 19.09 -27.78
N PRO A 170 7.26 20.38 -28.20
CA PRO A 170 7.13 21.50 -27.27
C PRO A 170 5.84 21.46 -26.46
N THR A 171 4.75 21.01 -27.09
CA THR A 171 3.43 20.93 -26.45
C THR A 171 2.64 19.73 -26.98
N LEU A 172 1.93 19.06 -26.09
CA LEU A 172 0.89 18.08 -26.38
C LEU A 172 -0.35 18.41 -25.56
N THR A 173 -1.47 18.65 -26.21
CA THR A 173 -2.77 18.86 -25.56
C THR A 173 -3.67 17.67 -25.83
N MET A 174 -4.28 17.17 -24.78
CA MET A 174 -5.29 16.11 -24.80
C MET A 174 -6.60 16.66 -24.23
N THR A 175 -7.69 16.52 -24.97
CA THR A 175 -9.04 16.76 -24.44
C THR A 175 -9.81 15.45 -24.38
N PHE A 176 -10.70 15.31 -23.42
CA PHE A 176 -11.60 14.19 -23.32
C PHE A 176 -12.98 14.63 -22.87
N ASP A 177 -14.00 13.95 -23.38
CA ASP A 177 -15.39 14.14 -22.99
C ASP A 177 -16.05 12.76 -22.79
N ALA A 178 -16.49 12.52 -21.58
CA ALA A 178 -17.21 11.33 -21.16
C ALA A 178 -18.66 11.70 -20.78
N SER A 179 -19.30 12.56 -21.57
CA SER A 179 -20.68 13.00 -21.38
C SER A 179 -21.61 11.78 -21.39
N GLY A 180 -22.20 11.47 -20.25
CA GLY A 180 -23.03 10.26 -20.01
C GLY A 180 -22.41 9.30 -18.98
N SER A 181 -21.20 9.55 -18.51
CA SER A 181 -20.59 8.84 -17.38
C SER A 181 -20.22 9.83 -16.26
N ALA A 182 -19.97 9.31 -15.05
CA ALA A 182 -19.48 10.11 -13.91
C ALA A 182 -18.03 10.61 -14.09
N ALA A 183 -17.40 10.41 -15.25
CA ALA A 183 -16.01 10.77 -15.50
C ALA A 183 -15.82 12.23 -15.92
N GLY A 184 -16.90 12.91 -16.37
CA GLY A 184 -16.84 14.32 -16.75
C GLY A 184 -16.06 14.59 -18.04
N SER A 185 -15.63 15.83 -18.21
CA SER A 185 -14.81 16.28 -19.35
C SER A 185 -13.53 16.95 -18.81
N GLY A 186 -12.51 17.03 -19.66
CA GLY A 186 -11.27 17.67 -19.23
C GLY A 186 -10.25 17.89 -20.32
N GLU A 187 -9.23 18.65 -19.96
CA GLU A 187 -8.07 18.94 -20.79
C GLU A 187 -6.80 18.71 -19.99
N ILE A 188 -5.79 18.13 -20.64
CA ILE A 188 -4.45 17.95 -20.09
C ILE A 188 -3.46 18.49 -21.13
N THR A 189 -2.60 19.40 -20.72
CA THR A 189 -1.53 19.94 -21.55
C THR A 189 -0.17 19.57 -20.96
N TYR A 190 0.66 18.93 -21.76
CA TYR A 190 2.07 18.67 -21.47
C TYR A 190 2.94 19.66 -22.22
N SER A 191 4.02 20.12 -21.59
CA SER A 191 5.03 20.96 -22.20
C SER A 191 6.43 20.38 -22.03
N GLY A 192 7.31 20.71 -22.98
CA GLY A 192 8.70 20.27 -22.96
C GLY A 192 8.88 18.75 -23.07
N LEU A 193 8.07 18.09 -23.90
CA LEU A 193 8.17 16.65 -24.08
C LEU A 193 9.44 16.29 -24.86
N ALA A 194 10.21 15.36 -24.30
CA ALA A 194 11.41 14.81 -24.94
C ALA A 194 11.57 13.32 -24.62
N VAL A 195 11.90 12.54 -25.65
CA VAL A 195 12.30 11.13 -25.56
C VAL A 195 13.74 11.04 -26.06
N GLN A 196 14.59 10.34 -25.33
CA GLN A 196 16.01 10.21 -25.63
C GLN A 196 16.39 8.74 -25.84
N ASN A 197 17.22 8.50 -26.87
CA ASN A 197 17.79 7.19 -27.17
C ASN A 197 16.75 6.07 -27.25
N LEU A 198 15.75 6.26 -28.12
CA LEU A 198 14.80 5.22 -28.45
C LEU A 198 15.47 4.18 -29.34
N LYS A 199 15.54 2.94 -28.91
CA LYS A 199 16.12 1.82 -29.66
C LYS A 199 15.26 0.56 -29.50
N ARG A 200 14.52 0.20 -30.55
CA ARG A 200 13.71 -1.02 -30.60
C ARG A 200 12.86 -1.22 -29.33
N GLY A 201 12.05 -0.19 -28.99
CA GLY A 201 11.15 -0.21 -27.84
C GLY A 201 11.77 0.11 -26.50
N LYS A 202 13.10 0.26 -26.40
CA LYS A 202 13.79 0.69 -25.19
C LYS A 202 14.12 2.16 -25.26
N THR A 203 13.84 2.89 -24.21
CA THR A 203 14.07 4.33 -24.13
C THR A 203 14.89 4.66 -22.88
N GLU A 204 15.99 5.36 -23.05
CA GLU A 204 16.84 5.78 -21.93
C GLU A 204 16.13 6.76 -21.00
N ALA A 205 15.54 7.82 -21.57
CA ALA A 205 14.81 8.81 -20.80
C ALA A 205 13.62 9.38 -21.57
N MET A 206 12.50 9.59 -20.88
CA MET A 206 11.38 10.41 -21.32
C MET A 206 11.17 11.52 -20.30
N LYS A 207 10.97 12.75 -20.78
CA LYS A 207 10.82 13.93 -19.93
C LYS A 207 9.62 14.74 -20.36
N ALA A 208 8.98 15.38 -19.38
CA ALA A 208 8.10 16.52 -19.63
C ALA A 208 8.38 17.57 -18.55
N ASP A 209 8.53 18.82 -18.94
CA ASP A 209 8.79 19.91 -18.00
C ASP A 209 7.60 20.12 -17.08
N ARG A 210 6.39 20.01 -17.63
CA ARG A 210 5.15 20.26 -16.91
C ARG A 210 3.95 19.55 -17.53
N ALA A 211 3.00 19.16 -16.68
CA ALA A 211 1.66 18.74 -17.08
C ALA A 211 0.62 19.54 -16.29
N VAL A 212 -0.24 20.26 -16.98
CA VAL A 212 -1.37 20.99 -16.40
C VAL A 212 -2.65 20.31 -16.84
N PHE A 213 -3.58 20.12 -15.92
CA PHE A 213 -4.88 19.57 -16.26
C PHE A 213 -6.04 20.33 -15.62
N THR A 214 -7.15 20.30 -16.30
CA THR A 214 -8.44 20.79 -15.84
C THR A 214 -9.48 19.72 -16.09
N ILE A 215 -10.25 19.35 -15.06
CA ILE A 215 -11.28 18.30 -15.14
C ILE A 215 -12.57 18.84 -14.53
N ASP A 216 -13.64 18.83 -15.29
CA ASP A 216 -14.99 19.11 -14.81
C ASP A 216 -15.60 17.80 -14.28
N VAL A 217 -15.82 17.73 -12.97
CA VAL A 217 -16.38 16.55 -12.30
C VAL A 217 -17.87 16.78 -12.08
N PRO A 218 -18.75 16.02 -12.75
CA PRO A 218 -20.17 16.12 -12.51
C PRO A 218 -20.51 15.56 -11.13
N GLN A 219 -21.10 16.38 -10.27
CA GLN A 219 -21.66 15.96 -8.98
C GLN A 219 -23.15 16.29 -8.93
N PRO A 220 -23.98 15.47 -8.26
CA PRO A 220 -25.39 15.79 -8.06
C PRO A 220 -25.55 17.15 -7.37
N GLY A 221 -26.12 18.13 -8.07
CA GLY A 221 -26.42 19.45 -7.52
C GLY A 221 -25.28 20.49 -7.50
N LYS A 222 -24.02 20.12 -7.80
CA LYS A 222 -22.88 21.06 -7.89
C LYS A 222 -21.89 20.60 -8.94
N LYS A 223 -21.37 21.54 -9.72
CA LYS A 223 -20.22 21.28 -10.61
C LYS A 223 -18.94 21.54 -9.82
N ASP A 224 -18.03 20.59 -9.81
CA ASP A 224 -16.67 20.80 -9.30
C ASP A 224 -15.67 20.82 -10.45
N LYS A 225 -14.72 21.74 -10.37
CA LYS A 225 -13.63 21.88 -11.35
C LYS A 225 -12.32 21.60 -10.63
N LEU A 226 -11.65 20.53 -11.02
CA LEU A 226 -10.32 20.18 -10.54
C LEU A 226 -9.28 20.78 -11.49
N THR A 227 -8.31 21.49 -10.94
CA THR A 227 -7.13 21.94 -11.66
C THR A 227 -5.89 21.36 -11.01
N GLY A 228 -5.00 20.79 -11.82
CA GLY A 228 -3.75 20.21 -11.33
C GLY A 228 -2.56 20.67 -12.15
N ASP A 229 -1.42 20.69 -11.47
CA ASP A 229 -0.13 21.10 -12.03
C ASP A 229 0.95 20.15 -11.53
N LEU A 230 1.65 19.50 -12.42
CA LEU A 230 2.72 18.54 -12.15
C LEU A 230 3.97 18.95 -12.90
N SER A 231 5.07 19.13 -12.21
CA SER A 231 6.34 19.57 -12.81
C SER A 231 7.36 18.43 -12.92
N SER A 232 8.35 18.63 -13.80
CA SER A 232 9.56 17.79 -13.89
C SER A 232 9.27 16.29 -13.93
N ILE A 233 8.47 15.84 -14.87
CA ILE A 233 8.15 14.43 -15.08
C ILE A 233 9.33 13.77 -15.78
N ILE A 234 9.90 12.71 -15.19
CA ILE A 234 11.02 11.95 -15.75
C ILE A 234 10.71 10.46 -15.64
N ILE A 235 10.91 9.74 -16.73
CA ILE A 235 10.81 8.28 -16.81
C ILE A 235 12.14 7.79 -17.38
N ASN A 236 12.83 6.94 -16.64
CA ASN A 236 14.12 6.36 -17.04
C ASN A 236 13.99 4.87 -17.35
N ASP A 237 14.72 4.44 -18.38
CA ASP A 237 14.81 3.05 -18.82
C ASP A 237 13.43 2.39 -19.02
N PHE A 238 12.62 2.99 -19.89
CA PHE A 238 11.35 2.39 -20.29
C PHE A 238 11.57 1.27 -21.31
N ASP A 239 10.96 0.12 -21.07
CA ASP A 239 10.96 -1.03 -21.98
C ASP A 239 9.53 -1.35 -22.47
N ALA A 240 9.21 -0.89 -23.68
CA ALA A 240 7.91 -1.16 -24.32
C ALA A 240 7.73 -2.64 -24.65
N THR A 241 8.83 -3.37 -24.90
CA THR A 241 8.75 -4.80 -25.23
C THR A 241 8.36 -5.63 -24.00
N ALA A 242 8.81 -5.23 -22.80
CA ALA A 242 8.39 -5.81 -21.54
C ALA A 242 6.90 -5.56 -21.26
N VAL A 243 6.42 -4.34 -21.55
CA VAL A 243 4.97 -4.04 -21.41
C VAL A 243 4.15 -4.83 -22.42
N ALA A 244 4.58 -4.90 -23.69
CA ALA A 244 3.88 -5.68 -24.72
C ALA A 244 3.82 -7.16 -24.34
N ALA A 245 4.92 -7.72 -23.81
CA ALA A 245 4.97 -9.09 -23.33
C ALA A 245 4.00 -9.36 -22.16
N ALA A 246 3.88 -8.40 -21.23
CA ALA A 246 2.94 -8.51 -20.11
C ALA A 246 1.46 -8.44 -20.53
N LEU A 247 1.18 -7.85 -21.68
CA LEU A 247 -0.16 -7.74 -22.26
C LEU A 247 -0.49 -8.82 -23.28
N ASP A 248 0.48 -9.67 -23.63
CA ASP A 248 0.33 -10.71 -24.63
C ASP A 248 -0.27 -11.98 -24.03
N PRO A 249 -1.49 -12.40 -24.45
CA PRO A 249 -2.09 -13.64 -23.96
C PRO A 249 -1.25 -14.89 -24.22
N GLN A 250 -0.41 -14.89 -25.27
CA GLN A 250 0.47 -16.02 -25.59
C GLN A 250 1.61 -16.16 -24.58
N LYS A 251 1.96 -15.12 -23.86
CA LYS A 251 2.97 -15.09 -22.80
C LYS A 251 2.40 -15.25 -21.39
N ALA A 252 1.13 -15.59 -21.27
CA ALA A 252 0.46 -15.80 -19.99
C ALA A 252 1.07 -16.90 -19.09
N GLY A 253 1.97 -17.74 -19.61
CA GLY A 253 2.73 -18.74 -18.86
C GLY A 253 4.15 -18.31 -18.47
N ASP A 254 4.56 -17.06 -18.76
CA ASP A 254 5.90 -16.56 -18.40
C ASP A 254 5.95 -16.11 -16.94
N ASP A 255 6.69 -16.87 -16.13
CA ASP A 255 6.89 -16.63 -14.70
C ASP A 255 8.06 -15.69 -14.38
N SER A 256 8.74 -15.18 -15.42
CA SER A 256 9.85 -14.24 -15.22
C SER A 256 9.37 -12.83 -14.97
N TYR A 257 10.07 -12.08 -14.11
CA TYR A 257 9.82 -10.65 -13.96
C TYR A 257 10.52 -9.86 -15.04
N HIS A 258 9.78 -9.07 -15.81
CA HIS A 258 10.27 -8.14 -16.82
C HIS A 258 10.23 -6.71 -16.28
N ARG A 259 11.37 -6.05 -16.19
CA ARG A 259 11.43 -4.65 -15.76
C ARG A 259 10.87 -3.73 -16.85
N ILE A 260 9.85 -2.95 -16.49
CA ILE A 260 9.21 -1.98 -17.38
C ILE A 260 9.88 -0.61 -17.27
N TYR A 261 10.18 -0.18 -16.04
CA TYR A 261 10.80 1.10 -15.73
C TYR A 261 11.88 0.91 -14.66
N ARG A 262 13.01 1.61 -14.82
CA ARG A 262 13.95 1.77 -13.72
C ARG A 262 13.45 2.81 -12.73
N GLN A 263 12.96 3.95 -13.24
CA GLN A 263 12.47 5.03 -12.40
C GLN A 263 11.38 5.84 -13.11
N ILE A 264 10.36 6.20 -12.35
CA ILE A 264 9.38 7.22 -12.71
C ILE A 264 9.42 8.25 -11.59
N SER A 265 9.69 9.51 -11.90
CA SER A 265 9.67 10.59 -10.93
C SER A 265 8.93 11.80 -11.46
N ALA A 266 8.41 12.59 -10.53
CA ALA A 266 7.82 13.88 -10.80
C ALA A 266 8.21 14.85 -9.67
N GLY A 267 8.34 16.11 -10.00
CA GLY A 267 8.56 17.18 -9.05
C GLY A 267 7.28 17.55 -8.30
N ARG A 268 7.10 18.84 -8.08
CA ARG A 268 5.92 19.34 -7.35
C ARG A 268 4.62 19.03 -8.09
N TYR A 269 3.64 18.53 -7.34
CA TYR A 269 2.25 18.36 -7.76
C TYR A 269 1.34 19.26 -6.93
N ALA A 270 0.52 20.07 -7.57
CA ALA A 270 -0.50 20.89 -6.92
C ALA A 270 -1.88 20.56 -7.50
N LEU A 271 -2.86 20.33 -6.65
CA LEU A 271 -4.26 20.08 -7.00
C LEU A 271 -5.16 21.08 -6.27
N LYS A 272 -6.10 21.67 -7.01
CA LYS A 272 -7.11 22.59 -6.47
C LYS A 272 -8.47 22.22 -7.01
N SER A 273 -9.49 22.35 -6.15
CA SER A 273 -10.89 22.21 -6.50
C SER A 273 -11.61 23.55 -6.31
N THR A 274 -12.65 23.80 -7.10
CA THR A 274 -13.53 24.97 -6.89
C THR A 274 -14.33 24.87 -5.59
N GLN A 275 -14.43 23.67 -5.01
CA GLN A 275 -15.07 23.44 -3.71
C GLN A 275 -14.14 23.59 -2.50
N GLY A 276 -12.90 24.05 -2.72
CA GLY A 276 -11.96 24.42 -1.66
C GLY A 276 -10.90 23.38 -1.33
N LEU A 277 -10.91 22.18 -1.95
CA LEU A 277 -9.80 21.24 -1.81
C LEU A 277 -8.51 21.87 -2.34
N ARG A 278 -7.46 21.79 -1.53
CA ARG A 278 -6.09 22.15 -1.94
C ARG A 278 -5.15 21.07 -1.45
N MET A 279 -4.36 20.51 -2.36
CA MET A 279 -3.36 19.51 -2.06
C MET A 279 -2.06 19.82 -2.80
N GLU A 280 -0.94 19.70 -2.11
CA GLU A 280 0.39 19.87 -2.69
C GLU A 280 1.26 18.69 -2.26
N ILE A 281 2.10 18.21 -3.19
CA ILE A 281 3.08 17.13 -2.95
C ILE A 281 4.41 17.61 -3.53
N ASP A 282 5.49 17.55 -2.74
CA ASP A 282 6.81 18.10 -3.14
C ASP A 282 7.65 17.16 -4.01
N GLY A 283 7.13 15.99 -4.33
CA GLY A 283 7.79 15.07 -5.25
C GLY A 283 7.26 13.65 -5.11
N ILE A 284 7.38 12.90 -6.20
CA ILE A 284 6.92 11.50 -6.26
C ILE A 284 7.99 10.72 -7.03
N SER A 285 8.42 9.58 -6.50
CA SER A 285 9.34 8.67 -7.18
C SER A 285 8.90 7.22 -7.00
N PHE A 286 9.02 6.44 -8.07
CA PHE A 286 8.85 4.99 -8.11
C PHE A 286 10.07 4.39 -8.77
N GLU A 287 10.65 3.34 -8.20
CA GLU A 287 11.86 2.70 -8.72
C GLU A 287 11.66 1.19 -8.92
N ASP A 288 12.35 0.64 -9.91
CA ASP A 288 12.38 -0.79 -10.25
C ASP A 288 10.99 -1.43 -10.40
N ILE A 289 10.20 -0.87 -11.32
CA ILE A 289 8.88 -1.42 -11.65
C ILE A 289 9.04 -2.56 -12.65
N ALA A 290 8.64 -3.76 -12.22
CA ALA A 290 8.66 -4.96 -13.04
C ALA A 290 7.33 -5.72 -12.95
N VAL A 291 7.02 -6.49 -13.98
CA VAL A 291 5.80 -7.31 -14.06
C VAL A 291 6.12 -8.74 -14.44
N GLN A 292 5.32 -9.65 -13.94
CA GLN A 292 5.33 -11.08 -14.24
C GLN A 292 4.09 -11.42 -15.08
N PRO A 293 4.22 -11.75 -16.38
CA PRO A 293 3.08 -11.92 -17.29
C PRO A 293 2.06 -12.98 -16.84
N SER A 294 2.53 -14.06 -16.20
CA SER A 294 1.65 -15.16 -15.73
C SER A 294 0.62 -14.70 -14.67
N LYS A 295 0.93 -13.63 -13.91
CA LYS A 295 0.09 -13.10 -12.83
C LYS A 295 -0.47 -11.71 -13.13
N PHE A 296 0.28 -10.88 -13.87
CA PHE A 296 -0.12 -9.53 -14.21
C PHE A 296 -1.13 -9.52 -15.38
N ARG A 297 -2.41 -9.66 -15.07
CA ARG A 297 -3.50 -9.77 -16.05
C ARG A 297 -4.49 -8.61 -15.99
N PRO A 298 -4.13 -7.42 -16.46
CA PRO A 298 -4.98 -6.25 -16.35
C PRO A 298 -6.30 -6.37 -17.13
N ALA A 299 -6.34 -7.15 -18.20
CA ALA A 299 -7.57 -7.42 -18.96
C ALA A 299 -8.67 -8.08 -18.11
N GLU A 300 -8.29 -9.01 -17.26
CA GLU A 300 -9.22 -9.72 -16.39
C GLU A 300 -9.82 -8.79 -15.32
N ILE A 301 -9.04 -7.80 -14.84
CA ILE A 301 -9.52 -6.80 -13.88
C ILE A 301 -10.49 -5.82 -14.57
N VAL A 302 -10.15 -5.35 -15.77
CA VAL A 302 -11.01 -4.45 -16.54
C VAL A 302 -12.35 -5.11 -16.85
N ALA A 303 -12.36 -6.40 -17.15
CA ALA A 303 -13.58 -7.17 -17.43
C ALA A 303 -14.53 -7.30 -16.24
N LEU A 304 -14.01 -7.17 -14.99
CA LEU A 304 -14.83 -7.22 -13.76
C LEU A 304 -15.46 -5.89 -13.38
N VAL A 305 -15.01 -4.77 -13.99
CA VAL A 305 -15.61 -3.46 -13.70
C VAL A 305 -17.03 -3.42 -14.26
N PRO A 306 -18.08 -3.24 -13.43
CA PRO A 306 -19.44 -3.20 -13.90
C PRO A 306 -19.64 -2.06 -14.91
N THR A 307 -20.23 -2.36 -16.04
CA THR A 307 -20.61 -1.35 -17.06
C THR A 307 -21.77 -0.48 -16.57
N ASP A 308 -22.61 -1.02 -15.70
CA ASP A 308 -23.69 -0.31 -15.03
C ASP A 308 -23.37 -0.13 -13.54
N ARG A 309 -23.15 1.11 -13.14
CA ARG A 309 -22.83 1.50 -11.75
C ARG A 309 -24.03 1.46 -10.80
N SER A 310 -25.25 1.31 -11.30
CA SER A 310 -26.45 1.14 -10.48
C SER A 310 -26.53 -0.27 -9.85
N VAL A 311 -25.77 -1.22 -10.38
CA VAL A 311 -25.73 -2.59 -9.89
C VAL A 311 -24.70 -2.71 -8.79
N VAL A 312 -25.15 -2.95 -7.56
CA VAL A 312 -24.26 -3.27 -6.44
C VAL A 312 -23.63 -4.65 -6.68
N ALA A 313 -22.32 -4.73 -6.65
CA ALA A 313 -21.60 -5.99 -6.83
C ALA A 313 -22.03 -7.00 -5.75
N THR A 314 -22.32 -8.22 -6.15
CA THR A 314 -22.61 -9.32 -5.23
C THR A 314 -21.36 -9.69 -4.41
N ALA A 315 -21.54 -10.34 -3.26
CA ALA A 315 -20.43 -10.82 -2.44
C ALA A 315 -19.50 -11.76 -3.23
N ALA A 316 -20.04 -12.57 -4.14
CA ALA A 316 -19.24 -13.44 -5.02
C ALA A 316 -18.39 -12.65 -6.01
N GLN A 317 -18.97 -11.64 -6.66
CA GLN A 317 -18.23 -10.75 -7.57
C GLN A 317 -17.14 -9.94 -6.85
N SER A 318 -17.43 -9.45 -5.64
CA SER A 318 -16.46 -8.75 -4.82
C SER A 318 -15.28 -9.66 -4.44
N ARG A 319 -15.56 -10.92 -4.07
CA ARG A 319 -14.52 -11.91 -3.78
C ARG A 319 -13.67 -12.22 -5.01
N GLU A 320 -14.28 -12.49 -6.16
CA GLU A 320 -13.57 -12.73 -7.40
C GLU A 320 -12.67 -11.55 -7.78
N MET A 321 -13.18 -10.32 -7.64
CA MET A 321 -12.40 -9.10 -7.88
C MET A 321 -11.17 -9.03 -6.95
N MET A 322 -11.33 -9.31 -5.65
CA MET A 322 -10.23 -9.29 -4.70
C MET A 322 -9.17 -10.36 -5.01
N GLU A 323 -9.59 -11.57 -5.40
CA GLU A 323 -8.65 -12.64 -5.81
C GLU A 323 -7.87 -12.27 -7.07
N LYS A 324 -8.52 -11.68 -8.08
CA LYS A 324 -7.84 -11.21 -9.30
C LYS A 324 -6.92 -10.03 -9.02
N LEU A 325 -7.31 -9.12 -8.12
CA LEU A 325 -6.43 -8.06 -7.64
C LEU A 325 -5.22 -8.63 -6.88
N ALA A 326 -5.40 -9.67 -6.07
CA ALA A 326 -4.28 -10.33 -5.40
C ALA A 326 -3.27 -10.88 -6.41
N GLY A 327 -3.72 -11.59 -7.44
CA GLY A 327 -2.88 -12.06 -8.54
C GLY A 327 -2.15 -10.91 -9.26
N PHE A 328 -2.86 -9.83 -9.55
CA PHE A 328 -2.27 -8.64 -10.16
C PHE A 328 -1.14 -8.04 -9.31
N TYR A 329 -1.36 -7.90 -7.98
CA TYR A 329 -0.32 -7.38 -7.08
C TYR A 329 0.86 -8.34 -6.92
N GLU A 330 0.64 -9.67 -6.98
CA GLU A 330 1.75 -10.63 -7.02
C GLU A 330 2.57 -10.53 -8.31
N GLY A 331 1.89 -10.22 -9.43
CA GLY A 331 2.55 -10.00 -10.71
C GLY A 331 3.25 -8.65 -10.85
N LEU A 332 3.10 -7.73 -9.88
CA LEU A 332 3.68 -6.39 -9.90
C LEU A 332 4.76 -6.27 -8.82
N ARG A 333 5.99 -6.01 -9.21
CA ARG A 333 7.08 -5.67 -8.29
C ARG A 333 7.43 -4.19 -8.40
N ILE A 334 7.49 -3.51 -7.27
CA ILE A 334 7.97 -2.14 -7.13
C ILE A 334 9.05 -2.17 -6.06
N GLY A 335 10.29 -1.78 -6.41
CA GLY A 335 11.41 -1.80 -5.48
C GLY A 335 11.31 -0.68 -4.43
N ARG A 336 10.97 0.53 -4.88
CA ARG A 336 10.86 1.70 -3.99
C ARG A 336 9.74 2.64 -4.42
N ILE A 337 9.04 3.19 -3.43
CA ILE A 337 8.13 4.33 -3.59
C ILE A 337 8.57 5.41 -2.61
N GLU A 338 8.68 6.64 -3.08
CA GLU A 338 8.88 7.81 -2.23
C GLU A 338 7.94 8.93 -2.68
N ILE A 339 7.10 9.40 -1.74
CA ILE A 339 6.26 10.58 -1.91
C ILE A 339 6.75 11.58 -0.87
N GLY A 340 7.17 12.75 -1.34
CA GLY A 340 7.67 13.84 -0.51
C GLY A 340 6.58 14.49 0.32
N THR A 341 6.88 15.65 0.89
CA THR A 341 5.94 16.37 1.74
C THR A 341 4.62 16.58 1.05
N THR A 342 3.57 16.06 1.67
CA THR A 342 2.19 16.22 1.23
C THR A 342 1.47 17.16 2.18
N SER A 343 0.86 18.22 1.66
CA SER A 343 0.01 19.13 2.42
C SER A 343 -1.40 19.18 1.84
N MET A 344 -2.40 19.21 2.73
CA MET A 344 -3.81 19.26 2.36
C MET A 344 -4.52 20.34 3.19
N GLY A 345 -5.19 21.25 2.51
CA GLY A 345 -6.06 22.24 3.15
C GLY A 345 -7.34 21.60 3.66
N LEU A 346 -7.58 21.70 4.97
CA LEU A 346 -8.80 21.28 5.65
C LEU A 346 -9.53 22.51 6.20
N PRO A 347 -10.82 22.44 6.55
CA PRO A 347 -11.53 23.55 7.16
C PRO A 347 -10.89 24.04 8.47
N GLN A 348 -10.25 23.14 9.23
CA GLN A 348 -9.62 23.44 10.52
C GLN A 348 -8.16 23.89 10.40
N GLY A 349 -7.56 23.85 9.19
CA GLY A 349 -6.15 24.19 8.96
C GLY A 349 -5.51 23.32 7.91
N THR A 350 -4.19 23.22 7.91
CA THR A 350 -3.46 22.42 6.94
C THR A 350 -2.94 21.13 7.57
N ALA A 351 -3.36 20.00 7.04
CA ALA A 351 -2.75 18.69 7.35
C ALA A 351 -1.46 18.52 6.55
N ARG A 352 -0.44 17.89 7.16
CA ARG A 352 0.84 17.59 6.54
C ARG A 352 1.28 16.17 6.82
N ILE A 353 1.91 15.55 5.81
CA ILE A 353 2.66 14.29 5.91
C ILE A 353 4.04 14.60 5.35
N LYS A 354 5.10 14.37 6.11
CA LYS A 354 6.48 14.68 5.69
C LYS A 354 6.95 13.76 4.56
N ALA A 355 6.68 12.47 4.68
CA ALA A 355 7.00 11.50 3.63
C ALA A 355 6.10 10.26 3.72
N VAL A 356 5.87 9.63 2.55
CA VAL A 356 5.34 8.26 2.43
C VAL A 356 6.41 7.44 1.72
N ARG A 357 6.82 6.32 2.32
CA ARG A 357 7.86 5.44 1.77
C ARG A 357 7.40 4.00 1.70
N TYR A 358 7.86 3.33 0.68
CA TYR A 358 7.80 1.88 0.56
C TYR A 358 9.17 1.41 0.06
N THR A 359 9.81 0.52 0.80
CA THR A 359 11.10 -0.06 0.44
C THR A 359 11.21 -1.44 1.07
N ASP A 360 11.62 -2.44 0.31
CA ASP A 360 11.86 -3.81 0.78
C ASP A 360 10.70 -4.41 1.60
N GLY A 361 9.46 -4.13 1.17
CA GLY A 361 8.25 -4.59 1.84
C GLY A 361 7.83 -3.78 3.07
N GLU A 362 8.59 -2.78 3.49
CA GLU A 362 8.19 -1.85 4.55
C GLU A 362 7.44 -0.66 3.93
N PHE A 363 6.21 -0.44 4.39
CA PHE A 363 5.43 0.78 4.12
C PHE A 363 5.51 1.70 5.34
N ALA A 364 5.88 2.96 5.14
CA ALA A 364 6.00 3.93 6.22
C ALA A 364 5.35 5.28 5.88
N LEU A 365 4.67 5.87 6.86
CA LEU A 365 4.25 7.27 6.91
C LEU A 365 5.10 8.02 7.92
N GLU A 366 5.65 9.15 7.56
CA GLU A 366 6.52 9.94 8.44
C GLU A 366 5.99 11.36 8.62
N GLY A 367 6.04 11.84 9.85
CA GLY A 367 5.76 13.22 10.19
C GLY A 367 4.34 13.68 9.86
N VAL A 368 3.33 12.93 10.34
CA VAL A 368 1.93 13.32 10.22
C VAL A 368 1.64 14.45 11.22
N ASP A 369 1.08 15.55 10.73
CA ASP A 369 0.67 16.70 11.50
C ASP A 369 -0.67 17.20 10.96
N THR A 370 -1.76 17.02 11.73
CA THR A 370 -3.11 17.33 11.27
C THR A 370 -3.90 18.06 12.35
N PRO A 371 -4.54 19.18 12.01
CA PRO A 371 -5.44 19.86 12.92
C PRO A 371 -6.72 19.05 13.12
N SER A 372 -7.22 19.04 14.36
CA SER A 372 -8.53 18.51 14.72
C SER A 372 -9.32 19.55 15.53
N PRO A 373 -10.65 19.41 15.71
CA PRO A 373 -11.45 20.31 16.52
C PRO A 373 -10.98 20.40 17.99
N GLN A 374 -10.31 19.34 18.48
CA GLN A 374 -9.84 19.24 19.87
C GLN A 374 -8.38 19.68 20.04
N GLY A 375 -7.65 19.95 18.95
CA GLY A 375 -6.23 20.34 18.99
C GLY A 375 -5.43 19.71 17.85
N GLN A 376 -4.12 19.72 17.99
CA GLN A 376 -3.20 19.22 16.98
C GLN A 376 -2.88 17.74 17.22
N PHE A 377 -3.13 16.89 16.21
CA PHE A 377 -2.64 15.51 16.18
C PHE A 377 -1.29 15.47 15.49
N LYS A 378 -0.30 14.84 16.13
CA LYS A 378 1.02 14.59 15.55
C LYS A 378 1.40 13.14 15.68
N MET A 379 2.14 12.63 14.68
CA MET A 379 2.72 11.29 14.69
C MET A 379 4.04 11.32 13.92
N GLU A 380 5.14 10.89 14.56
CA GLU A 380 6.46 10.90 13.92
C GLU A 380 6.56 9.82 12.85
N ARG A 381 6.09 8.61 13.15
CA ARG A 381 6.18 7.48 12.24
C ARG A 381 5.04 6.48 12.47
N PHE A 382 4.52 5.97 11.37
CA PHE A 382 3.73 4.74 11.29
C PHE A 382 4.40 3.82 10.25
N ALA A 383 4.62 2.55 10.58
CA ALA A 383 5.20 1.60 9.63
C ALA A 383 4.52 0.24 9.70
N LEU A 384 4.42 -0.41 8.52
CA LEU A 384 4.00 -1.80 8.34
C LEU A 384 5.17 -2.57 7.75
N LYS A 385 5.61 -3.65 8.42
CA LYS A 385 6.78 -4.45 8.04
C LYS A 385 6.35 -5.67 7.23
N SER A 386 7.09 -5.97 6.17
CA SER A 386 6.81 -7.08 5.24
C SER A 386 5.37 -7.06 4.71
N PHE A 387 4.88 -5.85 4.39
CA PHE A 387 3.51 -5.66 3.92
C PHE A 387 3.29 -6.28 2.54
N SER A 388 2.29 -7.15 2.44
CA SER A 388 1.87 -7.79 1.20
C SER A 388 0.47 -7.35 0.77
N ALA A 389 0.39 -6.52 -0.28
CA ALA A 389 -0.88 -6.11 -0.85
C ALA A 389 -1.68 -7.30 -1.40
N ALA A 390 -1.02 -8.30 -1.97
CA ALA A 390 -1.66 -9.52 -2.46
C ALA A 390 -2.32 -10.31 -1.34
N ASN A 391 -1.62 -10.52 -0.23
CA ASN A 391 -2.17 -11.22 0.93
C ASN A 391 -3.30 -10.42 1.59
N LEU A 392 -3.21 -9.08 1.61
CA LEU A 392 -4.31 -8.22 2.07
C LEU A 392 -5.57 -8.42 1.23
N MET A 393 -5.44 -8.48 -0.11
CA MET A 393 -6.59 -8.73 -1.01
C MET A 393 -7.19 -10.11 -0.78
N ARG A 394 -6.39 -11.17 -0.62
CA ARG A 394 -6.87 -12.51 -0.28
C ARG A 394 -7.56 -12.56 1.07
N TRP A 395 -6.98 -11.92 2.06
CA TRP A 395 -7.61 -11.82 3.38
C TRP A 395 -8.97 -11.10 3.29
N ALA A 396 -9.04 -9.98 2.56
CA ALA A 396 -10.29 -9.27 2.33
C ALA A 396 -11.33 -10.08 1.54
N ALA A 397 -10.88 -10.90 0.57
CA ALA A 397 -11.74 -11.83 -0.17
C ALA A 397 -12.37 -12.89 0.76
N GLY A 398 -11.64 -13.29 1.81
CA GLY A 398 -12.11 -14.23 2.84
C GLY A 398 -13.15 -13.64 3.81
N LEU A 399 -13.27 -12.30 3.90
CA LEU A 399 -14.28 -11.64 4.74
C LEU A 399 -15.66 -11.74 4.11
N SER A 400 -16.37 -12.81 4.40
CA SER A 400 -17.52 -13.26 3.61
C SER A 400 -18.85 -12.55 3.88
N LYS A 401 -18.97 -11.67 4.90
CA LYS A 401 -20.25 -11.01 5.23
C LYS A 401 -20.06 -9.60 5.78
N HIS A 402 -20.62 -8.62 5.12
CA HIS A 402 -20.72 -7.25 5.62
C HIS A 402 -21.44 -7.23 6.97
N GLY A 403 -20.80 -6.68 8.00
CA GLY A 403 -21.38 -6.45 9.32
C GLY A 403 -21.23 -7.56 10.36
N GLN A 404 -20.59 -8.69 10.03
CA GLN A 404 -20.18 -9.68 11.05
C GLN A 404 -18.71 -9.50 11.42
N PRO A 405 -18.35 -9.64 12.70
CA PRO A 405 -16.93 -9.64 13.09
C PRO A 405 -16.21 -10.81 12.39
N PRO A 406 -14.92 -10.63 12.03
CA PRO A 406 -14.13 -11.72 11.46
C PRO A 406 -14.08 -12.93 12.39
N SER A 407 -14.12 -14.15 11.81
CA SER A 407 -13.90 -15.37 12.60
C SER A 407 -12.45 -15.42 13.10
N PRO A 408 -12.13 -16.24 14.12
CA PRO A 408 -10.76 -16.44 14.60
C PRO A 408 -9.78 -16.80 13.47
N ASP A 409 -10.16 -17.66 12.53
CA ASP A 409 -9.36 -18.05 11.37
C ASP A 409 -9.08 -16.87 10.44
N GLN A 410 -10.08 -16.04 10.22
CA GLN A 410 -9.93 -14.82 9.42
C GLN A 410 -8.98 -13.83 10.12
N MET A 411 -9.03 -13.73 11.45
CA MET A 411 -8.09 -12.88 12.20
C MET A 411 -6.65 -13.40 12.09
N LEU A 412 -6.43 -14.71 12.18
CA LEU A 412 -5.11 -15.32 11.98
C LEU A 412 -4.54 -15.05 10.58
N GLY A 413 -5.40 -14.88 9.58
CA GLY A 413 -4.99 -14.50 8.22
C GLY A 413 -4.21 -13.18 8.15
N LEU A 414 -4.38 -12.26 9.11
CA LEU A 414 -3.64 -11.00 9.19
C LEU A 414 -2.13 -11.21 9.37
N PHE A 415 -1.72 -12.28 10.05
CA PHE A 415 -0.29 -12.60 10.22
C PHE A 415 0.43 -12.86 8.89
N ARG A 416 -0.29 -13.19 7.82
CA ARG A 416 0.26 -13.36 6.46
C ARG A 416 0.33 -12.06 5.66
N VAL A 417 -0.39 -11.02 6.11
CA VAL A 417 -0.46 -9.73 5.41
C VAL A 417 0.78 -8.90 5.70
N LEU A 418 1.29 -8.96 6.95
CA LEU A 418 2.46 -8.21 7.42
C LEU A 418 3.14 -8.98 8.56
N GLU A 419 4.39 -8.66 8.85
CA GLU A 419 5.17 -9.26 9.95
C GLU A 419 5.31 -8.35 11.16
N GLY A 420 4.76 -7.14 11.09
CA GLY A 420 4.76 -6.23 12.21
C GLY A 420 4.22 -4.86 11.85
N ALA A 421 3.90 -4.09 12.89
CA ALA A 421 3.47 -2.72 12.80
C ALA A 421 4.16 -1.87 13.87
N GLU A 422 4.43 -0.61 13.56
CA GLU A 422 5.09 0.32 14.47
C GLU A 422 4.42 1.69 14.40
N ILE A 423 4.18 2.30 15.56
CA ILE A 423 3.73 3.68 15.71
C ILE A 423 4.69 4.37 16.67
N LYS A 424 5.19 5.56 16.30
CA LYS A 424 6.10 6.34 17.14
C LYS A 424 5.70 7.80 17.21
N GLY A 425 6.00 8.41 18.35
CA GLY A 425 5.92 9.85 18.56
C GLY A 425 4.53 10.42 18.37
N VAL A 426 3.47 9.74 18.87
CA VAL A 426 2.10 10.28 18.78
C VAL A 426 1.86 11.28 19.90
N VAL A 427 1.31 12.42 19.51
CA VAL A 427 0.72 13.43 20.42
C VAL A 427 -0.71 13.66 19.96
N ALA A 428 -1.67 13.19 20.74
CA ALA A 428 -3.09 13.28 20.41
C ALA A 428 -3.85 14.11 21.45
N PRO A 429 -4.72 15.04 21.05
CA PRO A 429 -5.56 15.77 21.99
C PRO A 429 -6.51 14.82 22.72
N HIS A 430 -6.78 15.08 23.98
CA HIS A 430 -7.73 14.33 24.78
C HIS A 430 -8.95 15.20 25.13
N ASN A 431 -10.15 14.70 24.85
CA ASN A 431 -11.38 15.50 24.91
C ASN A 431 -11.70 16.10 26.30
N ASN A 432 -11.35 15.37 27.36
CA ASN A 432 -11.74 15.71 28.73
C ASN A 432 -10.57 16.11 29.62
N ALA A 433 -9.35 16.11 29.10
CA ALA A 433 -8.16 16.47 29.86
C ALA A 433 -7.40 17.63 29.21
N ARG A 434 -6.78 18.48 30.02
CA ARG A 434 -5.95 19.61 29.53
C ARG A 434 -4.64 19.16 28.90
N GLN A 435 -4.23 17.92 29.14
CA GLN A 435 -2.97 17.36 28.64
C GLN A 435 -3.25 16.36 27.52
N PRO A 436 -2.39 16.27 26.50
CA PRO A 436 -2.55 15.31 25.42
C PRO A 436 -2.18 13.89 25.89
N ILE A 437 -2.67 12.90 25.16
CA ILE A 437 -2.12 11.55 25.19
C ILE A 437 -0.82 11.57 24.36
N THR A 438 0.24 11.03 24.94
CA THR A 438 1.51 10.85 24.22
C THR A 438 1.85 9.37 24.12
N VAL A 439 2.18 8.91 22.90
CA VAL A 439 2.68 7.57 22.65
C VAL A 439 4.10 7.70 22.13
N ASP A 440 5.08 7.25 22.92
CA ASP A 440 6.46 7.18 22.48
C ASP A 440 6.60 6.07 21.43
N THR A 441 6.11 4.86 21.77
CA THR A 441 6.19 3.71 20.87
C THR A 441 5.04 2.74 21.12
N ILE A 442 4.39 2.29 20.04
CA ILE A 442 3.64 1.03 19.98
C ILE A 442 4.30 0.21 18.88
N SER A 443 4.83 -0.96 19.22
CA SER A 443 5.48 -1.85 18.25
C SER A 443 4.96 -3.26 18.47
N MET A 444 4.47 -3.86 17.39
CA MET A 444 4.04 -5.24 17.34
C MET A 444 4.83 -5.95 16.24
N ASN A 445 5.48 -7.06 16.60
CA ASN A 445 6.23 -7.85 15.63
C ASN A 445 5.94 -9.32 15.88
N TRP A 446 5.90 -10.09 14.80
CA TRP A 446 5.80 -11.54 14.85
C TRP A 446 6.79 -12.19 13.88
N GLY A 447 7.34 -13.30 14.27
CA GLY A 447 8.35 -14.03 13.51
C GLY A 447 7.74 -15.03 12.54
N GLN A 448 8.53 -16.05 12.20
CA GLN A 448 8.10 -17.11 11.28
C GLN A 448 6.78 -17.75 11.68
N LEU A 449 5.91 -17.91 10.69
CA LEU A 449 4.66 -18.65 10.86
C LEU A 449 4.93 -20.14 10.91
N VAL A 450 4.28 -20.81 11.86
CA VAL A 450 4.15 -22.26 11.90
C VAL A 450 2.67 -22.56 11.65
N GLY A 451 2.35 -23.02 10.45
CA GLY A 451 0.95 -23.07 10.03
C GLY A 451 0.34 -21.67 9.86
N SER A 452 -0.64 -21.33 10.68
CA SER A 452 -1.35 -20.05 10.67
C SER A 452 -0.93 -19.10 11.80
N ILE A 453 -0.13 -19.55 12.75
CA ILE A 453 0.23 -18.81 13.97
C ILE A 453 1.74 -18.54 13.98
N PRO A 454 2.18 -17.33 14.39
CA PRO A 454 3.61 -17.05 14.52
C PRO A 454 4.24 -17.81 15.67
N SER A 455 5.46 -18.34 15.45
CA SER A 455 6.25 -18.99 16.49
C SER A 455 6.86 -18.01 17.49
N ARG A 456 6.88 -16.73 17.15
CA ARG A 456 7.32 -15.64 18.03
C ARG A 456 6.41 -14.45 17.85
N ALA A 457 6.12 -13.75 18.93
CA ALA A 457 5.40 -12.49 18.90
C ALA A 457 5.95 -11.56 19.98
N SER A 458 5.96 -10.26 19.71
CA SER A 458 6.29 -9.24 20.70
C SER A 458 5.37 -8.04 20.56
N LEU A 459 5.02 -7.44 21.69
CA LEU A 459 4.26 -6.20 21.78
C LEU A 459 4.95 -5.28 22.78
N VAL A 460 5.36 -4.10 22.31
CA VAL A 460 5.88 -3.03 23.16
C VAL A 460 4.94 -1.85 23.09
N VAL A 461 4.51 -1.32 24.23
CA VAL A 461 3.67 -0.13 24.34
C VAL A 461 4.30 0.81 25.37
N LYS A 462 4.69 2.00 24.94
CA LYS A 462 5.18 3.08 25.81
C LYS A 462 4.34 4.31 25.58
N MET A 463 3.55 4.67 26.58
CA MET A 463 2.63 5.79 26.46
C MET A 463 2.39 6.52 27.79
N VAL A 464 1.97 7.76 27.70
CA VAL A 464 1.47 8.52 28.84
C VAL A 464 0.07 9.02 28.52
N THR A 465 -0.87 8.70 29.39
CA THR A 465 -2.26 9.15 29.28
C THR A 465 -2.62 10.01 30.48
N PRO A 466 -3.32 11.14 30.30
CA PRO A 466 -3.88 11.88 31.43
C PRO A 466 -4.97 11.06 32.13
N THR A 467 -5.13 11.26 33.43
CA THR A 467 -6.24 10.68 34.18
C THR A 467 -7.53 11.44 33.86
N ASP A 468 -8.51 10.75 33.26
CA ASP A 468 -9.80 11.35 32.90
C ASP A 468 -10.74 11.42 34.11
N PRO A 469 -11.14 12.63 34.57
CA PRO A 469 -12.08 12.78 35.68
C PRO A 469 -13.46 12.15 35.43
N ALA A 470 -13.84 11.95 34.19
CA ALA A 470 -15.10 11.31 33.81
C ALA A 470 -15.07 9.79 33.96
N ASN A 471 -13.87 9.18 34.08
CA ASN A 471 -13.73 7.75 34.27
C ASN A 471 -13.73 7.34 35.75
N PRO A 472 -14.79 6.69 36.28
CA PRO A 472 -14.86 6.29 37.69
C PRO A 472 -13.72 5.40 38.15
N ALA A 473 -13.18 4.55 37.26
CA ALA A 473 -12.08 3.64 37.58
C ALA A 473 -10.76 4.38 37.88
N LEU A 474 -10.59 5.61 37.38
CA LEU A 474 -9.40 6.44 37.61
C LEU A 474 -9.54 7.40 38.80
N GLN A 475 -10.72 7.50 39.43
CA GLN A 475 -10.97 8.37 40.58
C GLN A 475 -9.98 8.17 41.73
N PRO A 476 -9.60 6.92 42.14
CA PRO A 476 -8.60 6.72 43.16
C PRO A 476 -7.24 7.37 42.85
N LEU A 477 -6.83 7.35 41.59
CA LEU A 477 -5.58 7.95 41.10
C LEU A 477 -5.65 9.48 41.20
N ILE A 478 -6.76 10.07 40.74
CA ILE A 478 -7.00 11.52 40.77
C ILE A 478 -6.98 12.05 42.21
N VAL A 479 -7.65 11.36 43.13
CA VAL A 479 -7.67 11.73 44.54
C VAL A 479 -6.29 11.57 45.21
N ALA A 480 -5.44 10.67 44.67
CA ALA A 480 -4.06 10.52 45.08
C ALA A 480 -3.11 11.57 44.45
N GLY A 481 -3.63 12.48 43.62
CA GLY A 481 -2.84 13.49 42.94
C GLY A 481 -2.07 12.99 41.71
N VAL A 482 -2.47 11.86 41.15
CA VAL A 482 -1.90 11.33 39.92
C VAL A 482 -2.68 11.91 38.75
N ASP A 483 -2.13 12.90 38.08
CA ASP A 483 -2.74 13.61 36.95
C ASP A 483 -2.47 12.95 35.60
N LYS A 484 -1.48 12.05 35.55
CA LYS A 484 -1.11 11.28 34.35
C LYS A 484 -0.57 9.90 34.71
N LEU A 485 -0.83 8.91 33.87
CA LEU A 485 -0.35 7.54 34.01
C LEU A 485 0.62 7.21 32.88
N ALA A 486 1.87 6.92 33.22
CA ALA A 486 2.85 6.36 32.30
C ALA A 486 2.66 4.83 32.28
N ILE A 487 2.59 4.27 31.07
CA ILE A 487 2.41 2.84 30.83
C ILE A 487 3.56 2.39 29.94
N ASP A 488 4.38 1.45 30.44
CA ASP A 488 5.42 0.76 29.65
C ASP A 488 5.13 -0.74 29.76
N LEU A 489 4.64 -1.32 28.64
CA LEU A 489 4.30 -2.73 28.48
C LEU A 489 5.28 -3.35 27.50
N ASP A 490 5.92 -4.45 27.90
CA ASP A 490 6.79 -5.27 27.05
C ASP A 490 6.38 -6.73 27.17
N LEU A 491 5.77 -7.27 26.12
CA LEU A 491 5.32 -8.64 26.04
C LEU A 491 6.07 -9.37 24.94
N GLY A 492 6.61 -10.54 25.26
CA GLY A 492 7.25 -11.43 24.31
C GLY A 492 6.79 -12.87 24.50
N ALA A 493 6.53 -13.56 23.41
CA ALA A 493 6.23 -14.98 23.42
C ALA A 493 7.08 -15.68 22.36
N ALA A 494 7.61 -16.84 22.68
CA ALA A 494 8.41 -17.64 21.76
C ALA A 494 8.17 -19.14 21.97
N TRP A 495 8.04 -19.86 20.86
CA TRP A 495 8.02 -21.31 20.82
C TRP A 495 9.26 -21.83 20.10
N THR A 496 9.84 -22.91 20.62
CA THR A 496 11.04 -23.54 20.05
C THR A 496 10.68 -24.96 19.63
N GLU A 497 10.68 -25.22 18.32
CA GLU A 497 10.26 -26.51 17.74
C GLU A 497 11.08 -27.70 18.26
N SER A 498 12.41 -27.56 18.37
CA SER A 498 13.30 -28.65 18.77
C SER A 498 13.09 -29.17 20.19
N SER A 499 12.56 -28.34 21.09
CA SER A 499 12.29 -28.71 22.49
C SER A 499 10.79 -28.79 22.81
N GLY A 500 9.92 -28.32 21.91
CA GLY A 500 8.50 -28.13 22.20
C GLY A 500 8.23 -27.12 23.32
N ALA A 501 9.20 -26.26 23.63
CA ALA A 501 9.07 -25.30 24.72
C ALA A 501 8.42 -24.01 24.21
N PHE A 502 7.44 -23.52 24.97
CA PHE A 502 6.87 -22.18 24.79
C PHE A 502 7.17 -21.33 26.02
N VAL A 503 7.61 -20.11 25.80
CA VAL A 503 7.93 -19.18 26.89
C VAL A 503 7.26 -17.83 26.61
N LEU A 504 6.51 -17.35 27.61
CA LEU A 504 6.03 -15.96 27.66
C LEU A 504 7.05 -15.16 28.50
N ALA A 505 7.99 -14.52 27.82
CA ALA A 505 9.00 -13.63 28.39
C ALA A 505 9.66 -12.79 27.25
N PRO A 506 9.90 -11.47 27.49
CA PRO A 506 9.47 -10.73 28.67
C PRO A 506 7.94 -10.58 28.75
N ALA A 507 7.41 -10.43 29.95
CA ALA A 507 6.07 -9.93 30.18
C ALA A 507 6.17 -8.93 31.34
N THR A 508 6.45 -7.67 30.98
CA THR A 508 6.71 -6.59 31.94
C THR A 508 5.66 -5.50 31.76
N LEU A 509 5.08 -5.05 32.84
CA LEU A 509 4.21 -3.88 32.92
C LEU A 509 4.79 -2.90 33.94
N ASP A 510 5.18 -1.71 33.49
CA ASP A 510 5.61 -0.61 34.35
C ASP A 510 4.56 0.51 34.30
N LEU A 511 4.00 0.83 35.45
CA LEU A 511 2.99 1.87 35.64
C LEU A 511 3.60 3.14 36.27
N GLY A 512 4.79 3.50 35.84
CA GLY A 512 5.50 4.70 36.28
C GLY A 512 5.78 4.69 37.80
N ASN A 513 5.22 5.65 38.52
CA ASN A 513 5.44 5.78 39.97
C ASN A 513 4.52 4.89 40.82
N LEU A 514 3.75 3.98 40.21
CA LEU A 514 2.79 3.15 40.94
C LEU A 514 3.31 1.73 41.19
N ALA A 515 3.69 1.03 40.14
CA ALA A 515 4.13 -0.35 40.25
C ALA A 515 4.92 -0.80 39.03
N ARG A 516 5.74 -1.85 39.21
CA ARG A 516 6.32 -2.61 38.08
C ARG A 516 6.05 -4.11 38.36
N ALA A 517 5.41 -4.75 37.37
CA ALA A 517 5.15 -6.18 37.38
C ALA A 517 5.98 -6.86 36.28
N GLN A 518 6.51 -8.05 36.60
CA GLN A 518 7.18 -8.93 35.64
C GLN A 518 6.58 -10.34 35.83
N LEU A 519 6.19 -10.94 34.69
CA LEU A 519 5.67 -12.30 34.63
C LEU A 519 6.52 -13.12 33.66
N SER A 520 6.80 -14.36 34.02
CA SER A 520 7.35 -15.35 33.09
C SER A 520 6.55 -16.63 33.21
N VAL A 521 6.15 -17.21 32.10
CA VAL A 521 5.42 -18.49 32.05
C VAL A 521 6.13 -19.39 31.05
N ALA A 522 6.49 -20.60 31.51
CA ALA A 522 7.03 -21.61 30.63
C ALA A 522 6.01 -22.74 30.45
N LEU A 523 5.90 -23.26 29.23
CA LEU A 523 5.13 -24.46 28.88
C LEU A 523 6.05 -25.45 28.20
N ALA A 524 5.84 -26.74 28.45
CA ALA A 524 6.60 -27.81 27.83
C ALA A 524 5.71 -28.69 26.96
N LYS A 525 6.31 -29.42 26.02
CA LYS A 525 5.61 -30.35 25.13
C LYS A 525 4.52 -29.70 24.28
N VAL A 526 4.68 -28.42 23.94
CA VAL A 526 3.79 -27.74 23.04
C VAL A 526 4.00 -28.30 21.62
N PRO A 527 3.00 -29.03 21.06
CA PRO A 527 3.16 -29.68 19.78
C PRO A 527 3.06 -28.68 18.64
N ARG A 528 3.73 -28.99 17.52
CA ARG A 528 3.68 -28.15 16.30
C ARG A 528 2.25 -27.99 15.77
N ASP A 529 1.45 -29.05 15.88
CA ASP A 529 0.09 -29.09 15.34
C ASP A 529 -0.85 -28.11 16.02
N LEU A 530 -0.53 -27.67 17.25
CA LEU A 530 -1.25 -26.58 17.91
C LEU A 530 -1.21 -25.25 17.12
N PHE A 531 -0.16 -25.02 16.34
CA PHE A 531 -0.01 -23.84 15.48
C PHE A 531 -0.60 -24.01 14.08
N ALA A 532 -0.98 -25.24 13.72
CA ALA A 532 -1.45 -25.56 12.36
C ALA A 532 -2.97 -25.68 12.28
N THR A 533 -3.64 -25.98 13.38
CA THR A 533 -5.10 -26.18 13.43
C THR A 533 -5.83 -24.96 13.99
N THR A 534 -7.04 -24.76 13.52
CA THR A 534 -8.00 -23.74 13.99
C THR A 534 -9.31 -24.38 14.44
N ASP A 535 -9.43 -25.71 14.33
CA ASP A 535 -10.56 -26.47 14.85
C ASP A 535 -10.50 -26.50 16.40
N PRO A 536 -11.52 -25.97 17.10
CA PRO A 536 -11.52 -25.92 18.55
C PRO A 536 -11.35 -27.29 19.22
N SER A 537 -11.87 -28.37 18.63
CA SER A 537 -11.75 -29.72 19.18
C SER A 537 -10.32 -30.23 19.09
N GLU A 538 -9.67 -30.04 17.94
CA GLU A 538 -8.26 -30.40 17.75
C GLU A 538 -7.34 -29.56 18.64
N VAL A 539 -7.61 -28.25 18.80
CA VAL A 539 -6.88 -27.38 19.72
C VAL A 539 -6.96 -27.92 21.14
N MET A 540 -8.13 -28.35 21.62
CA MET A 540 -8.30 -28.91 22.95
C MET A 540 -7.54 -30.22 23.10
N ASP A 541 -7.57 -31.11 22.12
CA ASP A 541 -6.83 -32.39 22.14
C ASP A 541 -5.31 -32.15 22.19
N GLN A 542 -4.80 -31.16 21.43
CA GLN A 542 -3.40 -30.79 21.47
C GLN A 542 -2.99 -30.12 22.80
N LEU A 543 -3.84 -29.26 23.37
CA LEU A 543 -3.61 -28.62 24.65
C LEU A 543 -3.57 -29.63 25.82
N ALA A 544 -4.25 -30.78 25.72
CA ALA A 544 -4.20 -31.84 26.73
C ALA A 544 -2.77 -32.42 26.89
N GLN A 545 -1.92 -32.30 25.87
CA GLN A 545 -0.54 -32.79 25.90
C GLN A 545 0.45 -31.75 26.46
N VAL A 546 0.05 -30.48 26.51
CA VAL A 546 0.90 -29.38 26.99
C VAL A 546 1.06 -29.43 28.49
N GLU A 547 2.29 -29.41 28.96
CA GLU A 547 2.64 -29.43 30.37
C GLU A 547 2.98 -28.00 30.85
N THR A 548 2.48 -27.66 32.03
CA THR A 548 2.82 -26.42 32.73
C THR A 548 4.24 -26.51 33.26
N GLY A 549 5.07 -25.52 32.96
CA GLY A 549 6.40 -25.33 33.51
C GLY A 549 6.40 -24.33 34.67
N ALA A 550 7.55 -23.69 34.91
CA ALA A 550 7.67 -22.68 35.95
C ALA A 550 6.87 -21.41 35.62
N ILE A 551 6.25 -20.82 36.62
CA ILE A 551 5.60 -19.51 36.59
C ILE A 551 6.30 -18.61 37.58
N GLU A 552 6.80 -17.47 37.14
CA GLU A 552 7.51 -16.50 37.98
C GLU A 552 6.81 -15.14 37.91
N LEU A 553 6.50 -14.56 39.06
CA LEU A 553 5.92 -13.23 39.19
C LEU A 553 6.81 -12.39 40.11
N SER A 554 7.15 -11.19 39.64
CA SER A 554 7.78 -10.17 40.48
C SER A 554 6.94 -8.88 40.40
N LEU A 555 6.58 -8.34 41.56
CA LEU A 555 5.79 -7.11 41.68
C LEU A 555 6.52 -6.14 42.61
N ARG A 556 7.00 -5.02 42.04
CA ARG A 556 7.61 -3.93 42.80
C ARG A 556 6.59 -2.83 43.07
N ASP A 557 6.36 -2.55 44.35
CA ASP A 557 5.59 -1.40 44.79
C ASP A 557 6.40 -0.11 44.59
N ARG A 558 5.76 0.92 44.03
CA ARG A 558 6.29 2.28 43.90
C ARG A 558 5.27 3.32 44.38
N GLY A 559 4.17 2.84 45.04
CA GLY A 559 3.09 3.67 45.52
C GLY A 559 1.70 3.06 45.38
N VAL A 560 1.56 1.94 44.64
CA VAL A 560 0.26 1.30 44.45
C VAL A 560 -0.32 0.76 45.76
N VAL A 561 0.54 0.23 46.64
CA VAL A 561 0.10 -0.27 47.97
C VAL A 561 -0.46 0.87 48.81
N ASP A 562 0.23 2.02 48.84
CA ASP A 562 -0.25 3.20 49.57
C ASP A 562 -1.58 3.75 49.00
N LEU A 563 -1.76 3.65 47.69
CA LEU A 563 -3.00 4.02 47.03
C LEU A 563 -4.17 3.11 47.43
N VAL A 564 -3.96 1.80 47.43
CA VAL A 564 -4.95 0.79 47.88
C VAL A 564 -5.29 0.99 49.36
N VAL A 565 -4.28 1.15 50.21
CA VAL A 565 -4.46 1.42 51.65
C VAL A 565 -5.25 2.72 51.87
N ALA A 566 -4.92 3.81 51.15
CA ALA A 566 -5.63 5.08 51.27
C ALA A 566 -7.10 4.96 50.82
N GLN A 567 -7.38 4.17 49.78
CA GLN A 567 -8.74 3.93 49.34
C GLN A 567 -9.53 3.12 50.35
N PHE A 568 -8.95 2.04 50.89
CA PHE A 568 -9.56 1.21 51.95
C PHE A 568 -9.82 2.04 53.19
N ALA A 569 -8.86 2.86 53.63
CA ALA A 569 -8.99 3.75 54.79
C ALA A 569 -10.21 4.69 54.65
N ARG A 570 -10.41 5.27 53.47
CA ARG A 570 -11.57 6.13 53.19
C ARG A 570 -12.89 5.35 53.20
N MET A 571 -12.92 4.16 52.58
CA MET A 571 -14.13 3.33 52.52
C MET A 571 -14.57 2.89 53.91
N GLN A 572 -13.61 2.60 54.80
CA GLN A 572 -13.86 2.11 56.17
C GLN A 572 -13.87 3.26 57.20
N ASN A 573 -13.58 4.48 56.77
CA ASN A 573 -13.46 5.66 57.67
C ASN A 573 -12.47 5.45 58.81
N VAL A 574 -11.29 4.90 58.53
CA VAL A 574 -10.21 4.63 59.49
C VAL A 574 -8.90 5.34 59.10
N SER A 575 -7.91 5.36 59.96
CA SER A 575 -6.58 5.87 59.63
C SER A 575 -5.88 4.91 58.64
N ARG A 576 -4.88 5.45 57.89
CA ARG A 576 -4.10 4.65 56.93
C ARG A 576 -3.37 3.49 57.63
N ASP A 577 -2.83 3.72 58.81
CA ASP A 577 -2.14 2.66 59.56
C ASP A 577 -3.10 1.56 60.04
N ALA A 578 -4.29 1.94 60.49
CA ALA A 578 -5.34 0.97 60.84
C ALA A 578 -5.82 0.19 59.59
N ALA A 579 -5.98 0.87 58.46
CA ALA A 579 -6.35 0.25 57.18
C ALA A 579 -5.29 -0.76 56.72
N ARG A 580 -4.00 -0.39 56.77
CA ARG A 580 -2.88 -1.27 56.40
C ARG A 580 -2.85 -2.51 57.31
N SER A 581 -2.97 -2.33 58.62
CA SER A 581 -3.02 -3.43 59.58
C SER A 581 -4.22 -4.36 59.33
N ALA A 582 -5.39 -3.80 59.02
CA ALA A 582 -6.58 -4.56 58.70
C ALA A 582 -6.42 -5.39 57.40
N ILE A 583 -5.84 -4.80 56.33
CA ILE A 583 -5.56 -5.52 55.08
C ILE A 583 -4.57 -6.68 55.34
N VAL A 584 -3.47 -6.44 56.09
CA VAL A 584 -2.49 -7.47 56.46
C VAL A 584 -3.16 -8.60 57.30
N ALA A 585 -4.03 -8.24 58.24
CA ALA A 585 -4.77 -9.23 59.03
C ALA A 585 -5.72 -10.05 58.16
N MET A 586 -6.42 -9.45 57.20
CA MET A 586 -7.27 -10.15 56.22
C MET A 586 -6.46 -11.13 55.38
N ILE A 587 -5.29 -10.71 54.86
CA ILE A 587 -4.40 -11.56 54.07
C ILE A 587 -3.99 -12.81 54.88
N ARG A 588 -3.58 -12.62 56.13
CA ARG A 588 -3.19 -13.74 57.02
C ARG A 588 -4.36 -14.66 57.35
N ALA A 589 -5.52 -14.13 57.68
CA ALA A 589 -6.72 -14.90 58.02
C ALA A 589 -7.24 -15.75 56.83
N GLN A 590 -7.22 -15.20 55.62
CA GLN A 590 -7.54 -15.94 54.40
C GLN A 590 -6.45 -16.96 54.06
N GLY A 591 -5.19 -16.59 54.29
CA GLY A 591 -4.02 -17.42 54.03
C GLY A 591 -3.92 -18.64 54.93
N GLU A 592 -4.40 -18.60 56.18
CA GLU A 592 -4.44 -19.75 57.09
C GLU A 592 -5.27 -20.91 56.51
N LYS A 593 -6.37 -20.60 55.82
CA LYS A 593 -7.19 -21.62 55.15
C LYS A 593 -6.45 -22.30 54.00
N ILE A 594 -5.65 -21.53 53.26
CA ILE A 594 -4.85 -22.04 52.15
C ILE A 594 -3.64 -22.82 52.67
N ALA A 595 -2.97 -22.33 53.70
CA ALA A 595 -1.82 -22.96 54.34
C ALA A 595 -2.15 -24.33 54.97
N ALA A 596 -3.40 -24.54 55.39
CA ALA A 596 -3.86 -25.83 55.85
C ALA A 596 -3.84 -26.93 54.78
N SER A 597 -3.94 -26.55 53.48
CA SER A 597 -3.91 -27.45 52.34
C SER A 597 -2.54 -27.55 51.67
N ASN A 598 -1.69 -26.54 51.83
CA ASN A 598 -0.34 -26.48 51.26
C ASN A 598 0.59 -25.68 52.18
N LEU A 599 1.57 -26.35 52.74
CA LEU A 599 2.54 -25.74 53.67
C LEU A 599 3.38 -24.64 52.99
N ASP A 600 3.71 -24.81 51.72
CA ASP A 600 4.48 -23.81 50.94
C ASP A 600 3.65 -22.54 50.70
N ALA A 601 2.32 -22.64 50.66
CA ALA A 601 1.44 -21.48 50.49
C ALA A 601 1.54 -20.49 51.68
N LYS A 602 1.95 -20.94 52.87
CA LYS A 602 2.21 -20.06 54.00
C LYS A 602 3.31 -19.04 53.69
N VAL A 603 4.37 -19.48 52.99
CA VAL A 603 5.48 -18.60 52.59
C VAL A 603 4.98 -17.49 51.64
N ALA A 604 4.09 -17.81 50.72
CA ALA A 604 3.48 -16.81 49.83
C ALA A 604 2.57 -15.83 50.58
N VAL A 605 1.78 -16.32 51.54
CA VAL A 605 0.92 -15.49 52.39
C VAL A 605 1.75 -14.52 53.23
N ASP A 606 2.83 -15.02 53.86
CA ASP A 606 3.72 -14.20 54.69
C ASP A 606 4.47 -13.14 53.82
N ALA A 607 4.92 -13.53 52.62
CA ALA A 607 5.53 -12.61 51.69
C ALA A 607 4.54 -11.52 51.20
N LEU A 608 3.29 -11.90 50.90
CA LEU A 608 2.26 -10.93 50.49
C LEU A 608 1.87 -10.00 51.66
N ALA A 609 1.75 -10.53 52.87
CA ALA A 609 1.51 -9.73 54.06
C ALA A 609 2.66 -8.76 54.35
N GLY A 610 3.91 -9.18 54.15
CA GLY A 610 5.10 -8.32 54.23
C GLY A 610 5.10 -7.23 53.16
N PHE A 611 4.77 -7.59 51.92
CA PHE A 611 4.66 -6.66 50.78
C PHE A 611 3.65 -5.53 51.02
N VAL A 612 2.47 -5.85 51.57
CA VAL A 612 1.46 -4.83 51.92
C VAL A 612 1.81 -4.13 53.22
N GLY A 613 2.50 -4.81 54.13
CA GLY A 613 2.90 -4.28 55.44
C GLY A 613 3.86 -3.09 55.39
N ALA A 614 4.67 -2.98 54.36
CA ALA A 614 5.62 -1.89 54.19
C ALA A 614 5.61 -1.38 52.73
N SER A 615 5.70 -0.06 52.54
CA SER A 615 5.75 0.55 51.23
C SER A 615 7.09 0.29 50.53
N GLY A 616 7.09 0.29 49.21
CA GLY A 616 8.30 0.20 48.37
C GLY A 616 8.94 -1.20 48.31
N GLN A 617 8.21 -2.24 48.75
CA GLN A 617 8.71 -3.61 48.71
C GLN A 617 8.60 -4.23 47.29
N THR A 618 9.36 -5.28 47.09
CA THR A 618 9.25 -6.18 45.93
C THR A 618 8.73 -7.54 46.42
N LEU A 619 7.61 -8.00 45.88
CA LEU A 619 7.08 -9.34 46.06
C LEU A 619 7.58 -10.23 44.92
N SER A 620 8.25 -11.33 45.21
CA SER A 620 8.64 -12.34 44.23
C SER A 620 7.96 -13.66 44.57
N ILE A 621 7.32 -14.28 43.58
CA ILE A 621 6.64 -15.58 43.70
C ILE A 621 7.12 -16.45 42.55
N ARG A 622 7.55 -17.67 42.86
CA ARG A 622 7.88 -18.70 41.87
C ARG A 622 7.06 -19.94 42.17
N LEU A 623 6.36 -20.41 41.15
CA LEU A 623 5.57 -21.65 41.19
C LEU A 623 6.25 -22.67 40.30
N THR A 624 6.69 -23.80 40.89
CA THR A 624 7.32 -24.91 40.15
C THR A 624 6.42 -26.13 40.27
N PRO A 625 5.91 -26.72 39.19
CA PRO A 625 5.07 -27.92 39.26
C PRO A 625 5.77 -29.06 39.99
N LEU A 626 5.06 -29.75 40.90
CA LEU A 626 5.58 -30.91 41.64
C LEU A 626 5.69 -32.17 40.77
N GLY A 627 5.06 -32.18 39.63
CA GLY A 627 5.07 -33.29 38.70
C GLY A 627 4.60 -32.85 37.31
N LYS A 628 4.20 -33.79 36.48
CA LYS A 628 3.57 -33.48 35.16
C LYS A 628 2.19 -32.89 35.42
N LEU A 629 1.99 -31.67 35.00
CA LEU A 629 0.76 -30.91 35.20
C LEU A 629 0.23 -30.43 33.83
N PRO A 630 -0.77 -31.12 33.25
CA PRO A 630 -1.39 -30.67 32.02
C PRO A 630 -2.03 -29.29 32.18
N VAL A 631 -1.86 -28.43 31.19
CA VAL A 631 -2.38 -27.04 31.21
C VAL A 631 -3.90 -27.03 31.36
N LEU A 632 -4.63 -27.90 30.65
CA LEU A 632 -6.09 -27.98 30.74
C LEU A 632 -6.56 -28.34 32.14
N GLN A 633 -5.88 -29.31 32.80
CA GLN A 633 -6.19 -29.68 34.15
C GLN A 633 -5.95 -28.51 35.13
N LEU A 634 -4.86 -27.78 34.93
CA LEU A 634 -4.57 -26.61 35.77
C LEU A 634 -5.65 -25.53 35.60
N VAL A 635 -6.06 -25.22 34.36
CA VAL A 635 -7.11 -24.21 34.08
C VAL A 635 -8.43 -24.61 34.70
N ASP A 636 -8.86 -25.87 34.54
CA ASP A 636 -10.11 -26.38 35.09
C ASP A 636 -10.12 -26.32 36.64
N VAL A 637 -9.01 -26.76 37.29
CA VAL A 637 -8.90 -26.71 38.75
C VAL A 637 -8.78 -25.26 39.24
N LEU A 638 -8.13 -24.34 38.50
CA LEU A 638 -8.07 -22.92 38.87
C LEU A 638 -9.45 -22.25 38.88
N ASP A 639 -10.32 -22.61 37.94
CA ASP A 639 -11.66 -22.03 37.83
C ASP A 639 -12.60 -22.51 38.94
N HIS A 640 -12.51 -23.77 39.32
CA HIS A 640 -13.42 -24.40 40.33
C HIS A 640 -12.84 -24.43 41.72
N GLU A 641 -11.56 -24.77 41.90
CA GLU A 641 -10.90 -25.02 43.17
C GLU A 641 -9.48 -24.45 43.22
N PRO A 642 -9.29 -23.12 43.26
CA PRO A 642 -7.98 -22.47 43.15
C PRO A 642 -6.98 -22.91 44.25
N ILE A 643 -7.47 -23.33 45.40
CA ILE A 643 -6.63 -23.85 46.51
C ILE A 643 -5.97 -25.18 46.13
N ILE A 644 -6.72 -26.07 45.46
CA ILE A 644 -6.19 -27.36 44.98
C ILE A 644 -5.20 -27.14 43.82
N ALA A 645 -5.46 -26.16 42.97
CA ALA A 645 -4.51 -25.78 41.91
C ALA A 645 -3.14 -25.40 42.51
N LEU A 646 -3.12 -24.57 43.53
CA LEU A 646 -1.88 -24.15 44.20
C LEU A 646 -1.15 -25.32 44.89
N ALA A 647 -1.87 -26.35 45.37
CA ALA A 647 -1.28 -27.54 45.99
C ALA A 647 -0.45 -28.40 45.00
N GLN A 648 -0.57 -28.17 43.71
CA GLN A 648 0.19 -28.86 42.67
C GLN A 648 1.57 -28.24 42.41
N PHE A 649 1.90 -27.11 43.07
CA PHE A 649 3.16 -26.42 42.92
C PHE A 649 3.97 -26.38 44.22
N ARG A 650 5.30 -26.44 44.05
CA ARG A 650 6.22 -25.89 45.04
C ARG A 650 6.16 -24.38 44.93
N ILE A 651 5.91 -23.71 46.03
CA ILE A 651 5.78 -22.24 46.06
C ILE A 651 6.98 -21.67 46.79
N GLU A 652 7.75 -20.88 46.10
CA GLU A 652 8.82 -20.05 46.66
C GLU A 652 8.35 -18.59 46.60
N ALA A 653 8.38 -17.89 47.74
CA ALA A 653 7.98 -16.51 47.78
C ALA A 653 8.85 -15.72 48.73
N SER A 654 9.11 -14.46 48.39
CA SER A 654 9.89 -13.55 49.23
C SER A 654 9.39 -12.13 49.07
N THR A 655 9.65 -11.29 50.06
CA THR A 655 9.48 -9.85 49.99
C THR A 655 10.75 -9.18 50.49
N GLY A 656 11.10 -8.04 49.88
CA GLY A 656 12.30 -7.26 50.21
C GLY A 656 12.33 -5.92 49.49
N LEU A 657 13.33 -5.06 49.80
CA LEU A 657 13.51 -3.75 49.19
C LEU A 657 14.00 -3.82 47.74
#